data_2bc88c7833f01ca35ddb3420304225c5
#
_entry.id   2bc88c7833f01ca35ddb3420304225c5
#
_cell.length_a   1.000
_cell.length_b   1.000
_cell.length_c   1.000
_cell.angle_alpha   90.00
_cell.angle_beta   90.00
_cell.angle_gamma   90.00
#
_symmetry.space_group_name_H-M   'P 1'
#
loop_
_entity.id
_entity.type
_entity.pdbx_description
1 polymer ?
#
loop_
_entity_poly.entity_id
_entity_poly.type
_entity_poly.pdbx_seq_one_letter_code
_entity_poly.pdbx_strand_id
1 'polypeptide(L)'
;MALQPWYKVVYPREDLREGKPLDAAEFAVHLDQVRDGRANADYQDPARFFSKTYLTKSLLAMAAEAVRRLSGIKTEASAVFNMATQFGGGKTHALTLLYHLAVAGDGAKAWTGVNGILERAGVTEVPKAKLGVFVGTEFDSITGRGGKDGTPLRKTPWGELAYQIGGDEGFKVVAEHDKQMTAPSGEVIRSFLPTDKPCLILMDELINYVSRNRKSGLATQLYNFLHNLSEEARGQEHVVLVASIPASELEMSAEDQADYDRFKKMLDRLGKAVIMAAEAETSEIIRRRLFEWDGIARDAEKTITAYAGWCVEHRTQIPGWFPVDNAREAFRATYPFHPVVLSVFERKWQQLPRFQQTRGILRLLALWVSKAYYEGFKGAHRDPLIGLGTAPLEDPFFRTAVFEQLGESKLEGAVTTDICGKKGSQAEQLDREAVADIKKARLHRKVTTTIFFESNGGQMRAEATVPEVRLAVGEPDLDIGHVETVLETLGQTCYYLSIERNKYRFSTTENLIKRFSDRRASVSEKVIEERIRSEIQKVFVGADGVERIFFPERSNSVPDRPVLALAVLASEHSMDEEAATKAFARTITWECGKSGRTFKSAIIWCVAESANPLKEETRKALAWEAIDAEKDDLHIEESQKRQLDEHVRKARRDAKEVVWRTYKNLLLLGKDNELRRVDLGLVNSSQAPSMTDVILKRLREDDDVQKTISPNFLVRKWPGFTEWSTKAVRDAFFASPEFPRLLSSETVKETIAKGVQEGILAYVGKRPDGHYEPFRFEEEMTPEEVEIGDDVFVITGEEAKKHIEPPRLTTLAITPEAPRVKPGGHITFQAKGF
;
A
#
# COMPACT_ATOMS: atom_id res chain seq x y z
N MET A 1 32.49 12.86 16.32
CA MET A 1 32.33 14.34 16.40
C MET A 1 30.99 14.68 15.75
N ALA A 2 30.16 15.50 16.40
CA ALA A 2 28.90 15.90 15.80
C ALA A 2 29.13 16.69 14.51
N LEU A 3 28.41 16.34 13.45
CA LEU A 3 28.46 17.04 12.16
C LEU A 3 27.90 18.45 12.30
N GLN A 4 28.47 19.41 11.60
CA GLN A 4 27.95 20.78 11.63
C GLN A 4 26.66 20.87 10.80
N PRO A 5 25.65 21.63 11.27
CA PRO A 5 24.46 21.91 10.48
C PRO A 5 24.81 22.66 9.22
N TRP A 6 24.17 22.32 8.10
CA TRP A 6 24.45 22.89 6.78
C TRP A 6 24.42 24.42 6.75
N TYR A 7 23.46 25.05 7.46
CA TYR A 7 23.28 26.51 7.50
C TYR A 7 24.39 27.27 8.25
N LYS A 8 25.29 26.55 8.95
CA LYS A 8 26.50 27.14 9.53
C LYS A 8 27.72 26.98 8.64
N VAL A 9 27.62 26.19 7.58
CA VAL A 9 28.73 25.83 6.66
C VAL A 9 28.58 26.55 5.33
N VAL A 10 27.32 26.66 4.84
CA VAL A 10 27.01 27.33 3.56
C VAL A 10 25.90 28.35 3.77
N TYR A 11 26.06 29.52 3.18
CA TYR A 11 25.12 30.61 3.30
C TYR A 11 24.23 30.71 2.06
N PRO A 12 22.89 30.70 2.22
CA PRO A 12 22.01 31.10 1.13
C PRO A 12 22.30 32.51 0.67
N ARG A 13 21.96 32.83 -0.58
CA ARG A 13 22.04 34.20 -1.07
C ARG A 13 21.15 35.15 -0.26
N GLU A 14 21.48 36.42 -0.29
CA GLU A 14 20.86 37.47 0.55
C GLU A 14 19.35 37.51 0.40
N ASP A 15 18.81 37.43 -0.81
CA ASP A 15 17.39 37.39 -1.13
C ASP A 15 16.67 36.22 -0.40
N LEU A 16 17.31 35.06 -0.26
CA LEU A 16 16.78 33.91 0.46
C LEU A 16 16.91 34.02 1.99
N ARG A 17 17.93 34.72 2.48
CA ARG A 17 18.14 34.93 3.93
C ARG A 17 17.13 35.91 4.55
N GLU A 18 16.63 36.85 3.77
CA GLU A 18 15.69 37.87 4.24
C GLU A 18 14.28 37.30 4.48
N GLY A 19 14.01 36.07 4.05
CA GLY A 19 12.71 35.41 4.26
C GLY A 19 11.54 36.09 3.56
N LYS A 20 11.81 36.89 2.56
CA LYS A 20 10.78 37.56 1.75
C LYS A 20 10.01 36.52 0.93
N PRO A 21 8.70 36.74 0.70
CA PRO A 21 7.96 35.90 -0.23
C PRO A 21 8.61 35.92 -1.60
N LEU A 22 8.99 34.74 -2.12
CA LEU A 22 9.60 34.62 -3.43
C LEU A 22 8.49 34.48 -4.48
N ASP A 23 8.40 35.45 -5.39
CA ASP A 23 7.46 35.37 -6.52
C ASP A 23 7.97 34.37 -7.55
N ALA A 24 7.05 33.62 -8.15
CA ALA A 24 7.35 32.73 -9.28
C ALA A 24 7.98 33.47 -10.46
N ALA A 25 7.61 34.77 -10.63
CA ALA A 25 8.16 35.63 -11.66
C ALA A 25 9.65 35.94 -11.46
N GLU A 26 10.18 35.86 -10.24
CA GLU A 26 11.61 36.06 -9.95
C GLU A 26 12.53 35.00 -10.56
N PHE A 27 11.98 33.82 -10.83
CA PHE A 27 12.69 32.71 -11.49
C PHE A 27 12.45 32.63 -13.00
N ALA A 28 11.69 33.60 -13.55
CA ALA A 28 11.40 33.71 -14.97
C ALA A 28 12.10 34.91 -15.57
N VAL A 29 13.01 34.66 -16.49
CA VAL A 29 13.59 35.71 -17.31
C VAL A 29 12.69 35.93 -18.54
N HIS A 30 12.43 37.21 -18.87
CA HIS A 30 11.73 37.66 -20.08
C HIS A 30 12.68 38.56 -20.87
N LEU A 31 13.09 38.13 -22.05
CA LEU A 31 14.10 38.82 -22.83
C LEU A 31 13.68 40.23 -23.27
N ASP A 32 12.38 40.45 -23.57
CA ASP A 32 11.82 41.75 -23.86
C ASP A 32 11.91 42.72 -22.68
N GLN A 33 11.63 42.22 -21.44
CA GLN A 33 11.73 43.03 -20.22
C GLN A 33 13.18 43.43 -19.94
N VAL A 34 14.15 42.54 -20.18
CA VAL A 34 15.57 42.87 -20.07
C VAL A 34 15.97 43.95 -21.07
N ARG A 35 15.53 43.82 -22.32
CA ARG A 35 15.76 44.83 -23.38
C ARG A 35 15.14 46.19 -23.01
N ASP A 36 13.93 46.19 -22.49
CA ASP A 36 13.15 47.42 -22.20
C ASP A 36 13.46 48.00 -20.80
N GLY A 37 14.43 47.41 -20.03
CA GLY A 37 14.80 47.91 -18.72
C GLY A 37 13.78 47.67 -17.61
N ARG A 38 12.85 46.72 -17.81
CA ARG A 38 11.73 46.39 -16.89
C ARG A 38 11.92 45.07 -16.13
N ALA A 39 13.02 44.34 -16.39
CA ALA A 39 13.27 43.10 -15.74
C ALA A 39 13.67 43.24 -14.28
N ASN A 40 13.50 42.15 -13.49
CA ASN A 40 14.04 42.08 -12.13
C ASN A 40 15.56 42.36 -12.15
N ALA A 41 16.06 42.94 -11.06
CA ALA A 41 17.48 43.33 -10.91
C ALA A 41 18.45 42.19 -11.17
N ASP A 42 18.10 40.95 -10.84
CA ASP A 42 18.92 39.76 -11.09
C ASP A 42 19.15 39.44 -12.56
N TYR A 43 18.24 39.92 -13.43
CA TYR A 43 18.33 39.72 -14.88
C TYR A 43 18.67 41.06 -15.60
N GLN A 44 18.34 42.20 -14.99
CA GLN A 44 18.63 43.52 -15.56
C GLN A 44 20.06 43.95 -15.34
N ASP A 45 20.65 43.69 -14.14
CA ASP A 45 22.05 44.01 -13.82
C ASP A 45 22.96 42.87 -14.29
N PRO A 46 23.81 43.11 -15.29
CA PRO A 46 24.68 42.09 -15.86
C PRO A 46 25.65 41.47 -14.83
N ALA A 47 26.22 42.27 -13.93
CA ALA A 47 27.19 41.78 -12.93
C ALA A 47 26.49 40.82 -11.96
N ARG A 48 25.29 41.14 -11.50
CA ARG A 48 24.43 40.23 -10.69
C ARG A 48 24.05 39.00 -11.50
N PHE A 49 23.62 39.13 -12.74
CA PHE A 49 23.26 38.05 -13.64
C PHE A 49 24.39 37.04 -13.78
N PHE A 50 25.58 37.50 -14.15
CA PHE A 50 26.76 36.62 -14.35
C PHE A 50 27.24 36.00 -13.03
N SER A 51 27.12 36.71 -11.89
CA SER A 51 27.50 36.17 -10.59
C SER A 51 26.58 35.00 -10.14
N LYS A 52 25.29 35.01 -10.57
CA LYS A 52 24.30 33.97 -10.27
C LYS A 52 24.22 32.88 -11.36
N THR A 53 24.88 33.06 -12.49
CA THR A 53 24.87 32.12 -13.62
C THR A 53 26.03 31.13 -13.54
N TYR A 54 25.67 29.83 -13.57
CA TYR A 54 26.65 28.78 -13.82
C TYR A 54 26.82 28.58 -15.32
N LEU A 55 28.03 28.75 -15.83
CA LEU A 55 28.34 28.53 -17.25
C LEU A 55 28.50 27.02 -17.48
N THR A 56 27.43 26.34 -17.86
CA THR A 56 27.48 24.93 -18.28
C THR A 56 28.37 24.76 -19.49
N LYS A 57 28.87 23.55 -19.72
CA LYS A 57 29.75 23.27 -20.90
C LYS A 57 29.11 23.72 -22.21
N SER A 58 27.76 23.48 -22.35
CA SER A 58 27.02 23.88 -23.54
C SER A 58 26.85 25.39 -23.65
N LEU A 59 26.49 26.06 -22.54
CA LEU A 59 26.36 27.53 -22.51
C LEU A 59 27.68 28.23 -22.79
N LEU A 60 28.75 27.76 -22.16
CA LEU A 60 30.11 28.27 -22.38
C LEU A 60 30.54 28.07 -23.86
N ALA A 61 30.31 26.90 -24.45
CA ALA A 61 30.62 26.62 -25.83
C ALA A 61 29.81 27.51 -26.80
N MET A 62 28.50 27.65 -26.59
CA MET A 62 27.67 28.51 -27.43
C MET A 62 28.06 29.99 -27.33
N ALA A 63 28.28 30.49 -26.10
CA ALA A 63 28.71 31.88 -25.91
C ALA A 63 30.07 32.16 -26.56
N ALA A 64 31.03 31.25 -26.41
CA ALA A 64 32.33 31.38 -27.03
C ALA A 64 32.26 31.38 -28.57
N GLU A 65 31.47 30.49 -29.17
CA GLU A 65 31.26 30.47 -30.62
C GLU A 65 30.58 31.74 -31.14
N ALA A 66 29.53 32.22 -30.40
CA ALA A 66 28.85 33.45 -30.76
C ALA A 66 29.79 34.66 -30.70
N VAL A 67 30.57 34.80 -29.61
CA VAL A 67 31.58 35.89 -29.50
C VAL A 67 32.62 35.77 -30.60
N ARG A 68 33.14 34.57 -30.89
CA ARG A 68 34.11 34.31 -31.98
C ARG A 68 33.52 34.75 -33.32
N ARG A 69 32.28 34.40 -33.62
CA ARG A 69 31.61 34.80 -34.87
C ARG A 69 31.41 36.30 -34.97
N LEU A 70 30.92 36.93 -33.87
CA LEU A 70 30.80 38.39 -33.83
C LEU A 70 32.12 39.12 -34.00
N SER A 71 33.25 38.51 -33.64
CA SER A 71 34.59 39.01 -33.90
C SER A 71 35.07 38.82 -35.34
N GLY A 72 34.26 38.28 -36.25
CA GLY A 72 34.57 38.07 -37.66
C GLY A 72 35.31 36.76 -37.98
N ILE A 73 35.44 35.86 -37.02
CA ILE A 73 36.13 34.58 -37.20
C ILE A 73 35.09 33.51 -37.56
N LYS A 74 35.12 33.04 -38.82
CA LYS A 74 34.17 32.02 -39.35
C LYS A 74 34.57 30.58 -39.02
N THR A 75 35.87 30.33 -38.78
CA THR A 75 36.37 28.97 -38.54
C THR A 75 35.87 28.46 -37.21
N GLU A 76 35.22 27.28 -37.25
CA GLU A 76 34.63 26.64 -36.05
C GLU A 76 33.68 27.56 -35.27
N ALA A 77 32.95 28.47 -35.97
CA ALA A 77 32.02 29.38 -35.40
C ALA A 77 30.72 29.40 -36.21
N SER A 78 29.63 28.94 -35.60
CA SER A 78 28.30 28.93 -36.21
C SER A 78 27.72 30.35 -36.27
N ALA A 79 27.03 30.66 -37.37
CA ALA A 79 26.28 31.90 -37.51
C ALA A 79 24.85 31.77 -37.02
N VAL A 80 24.32 30.56 -36.99
CA VAL A 80 22.94 30.27 -36.60
C VAL A 80 22.92 29.20 -35.51
N PHE A 81 22.23 29.50 -34.41
CA PHE A 81 22.04 28.56 -33.33
C PHE A 81 20.54 28.26 -33.15
N ASN A 82 20.21 26.96 -33.09
CA ASN A 82 18.87 26.45 -32.82
C ASN A 82 18.81 25.94 -31.39
N MET A 83 17.95 26.52 -30.56
CA MET A 83 17.73 26.14 -29.17
C MET A 83 16.35 25.43 -29.03
N ALA A 84 16.30 24.23 -29.55
CA ALA A 84 15.13 23.36 -29.45
C ALA A 84 15.25 22.39 -28.24
N THR A 85 14.94 22.86 -27.04
CA THR A 85 14.96 22.04 -25.79
C THR A 85 13.61 22.13 -25.12
N GLN A 86 13.33 21.18 -24.20
CA GLN A 86 12.08 21.18 -23.43
C GLN A 86 11.88 22.48 -22.63
N PHE A 87 10.64 22.78 -22.23
CA PHE A 87 10.31 23.94 -21.41
C PHE A 87 11.13 23.99 -20.12
N GLY A 88 11.63 25.16 -19.71
CA GLY A 88 12.43 25.31 -18.49
C GLY A 88 13.92 24.99 -18.65
N GLY A 89 14.39 24.64 -19.84
CA GLY A 89 15.80 24.28 -20.12
C GLY A 89 16.80 25.42 -20.24
N GLY A 90 16.51 26.63 -19.74
CA GLY A 90 17.45 27.77 -19.71
C GLY A 90 17.65 28.51 -21.05
N LYS A 91 16.75 28.34 -22.04
CA LYS A 91 16.85 29.02 -23.36
C LYS A 91 16.90 30.54 -23.25
N THR A 92 15.87 31.15 -22.65
CA THR A 92 15.80 32.59 -22.46
C THR A 92 16.94 33.14 -21.60
N HIS A 93 17.43 32.35 -20.62
CA HIS A 93 18.59 32.67 -19.83
C HIS A 93 19.90 32.77 -20.72
N ALA A 94 20.04 31.85 -21.64
CA ALA A 94 21.15 31.85 -22.59
C ALA A 94 21.06 33.04 -23.57
N LEU A 95 19.86 33.37 -24.07
CA LEU A 95 19.63 34.55 -24.88
C LEU A 95 19.96 35.83 -24.10
N THR A 96 19.58 35.92 -22.82
CA THR A 96 19.91 37.04 -21.94
C THR A 96 21.40 37.17 -21.70
N LEU A 97 22.12 36.05 -21.57
CA LEU A 97 23.61 36.06 -21.47
C LEU A 97 24.23 36.68 -22.71
N LEU A 98 23.82 36.25 -23.90
CA LEU A 98 24.34 36.79 -25.17
C LEU A 98 23.93 38.26 -25.35
N TYR A 99 22.73 38.65 -24.94
CA TYR A 99 22.28 40.05 -24.95
C TYR A 99 23.21 40.93 -24.14
N HIS A 100 23.48 40.58 -22.89
CA HIS A 100 24.37 41.39 -22.05
C HIS A 100 25.79 41.47 -22.60
N LEU A 101 26.36 40.35 -23.09
CA LEU A 101 27.69 40.38 -23.72
C LEU A 101 27.73 41.34 -24.89
N ALA A 102 26.73 41.30 -25.77
CA ALA A 102 26.69 42.12 -26.98
C ALA A 102 26.43 43.61 -26.70
N VAL A 103 25.67 43.95 -25.64
CA VAL A 103 25.41 45.33 -25.22
C VAL A 103 26.67 45.94 -24.62
N ALA A 104 27.33 45.25 -23.71
CA ALA A 104 28.46 45.77 -22.96
C ALA A 104 29.77 45.79 -23.78
N GLY A 105 29.93 44.85 -24.69
CA GLY A 105 31.19 44.70 -25.41
C GLY A 105 32.33 44.42 -24.45
N ASP A 106 33.44 45.12 -24.58
CA ASP A 106 34.64 44.88 -23.75
C ASP A 106 34.43 45.09 -22.26
N GLY A 107 33.45 45.93 -21.88
CA GLY A 107 33.03 46.07 -20.47
C GLY A 107 32.57 44.77 -19.78
N ALA A 108 32.24 43.74 -20.53
CA ALA A 108 31.84 42.46 -20.00
C ALA A 108 33.01 41.66 -19.35
N LYS A 109 34.25 42.00 -19.61
CA LYS A 109 35.42 41.30 -19.02
C LYS A 109 35.45 41.29 -17.50
N ALA A 110 34.85 42.32 -16.89
CA ALA A 110 34.75 42.40 -15.43
C ALA A 110 33.78 41.40 -14.79
N TRP A 111 32.95 40.74 -15.58
CA TRP A 111 31.92 39.84 -15.05
C TRP A 111 32.43 38.42 -14.83
N THR A 112 31.85 37.77 -13.85
CA THR A 112 32.19 36.38 -13.46
C THR A 112 32.06 35.42 -14.63
N GLY A 113 33.14 34.68 -14.96
CA GLY A 113 33.17 33.65 -15.99
C GLY A 113 33.38 34.13 -17.43
N VAL A 114 33.33 35.43 -17.71
CA VAL A 114 33.52 35.97 -19.08
C VAL A 114 34.92 35.69 -19.62
N ASN A 115 35.97 35.70 -18.78
CA ASN A 115 37.31 35.34 -19.18
C ASN A 115 37.39 33.92 -19.78
N GLY A 116 36.67 32.95 -19.19
CA GLY A 116 36.56 31.59 -19.74
C GLY A 116 35.85 31.52 -21.10
N ILE A 117 34.89 32.43 -21.34
CA ILE A 117 34.28 32.59 -22.67
C ILE A 117 35.27 33.10 -23.69
N LEU A 118 36.07 34.14 -23.33
CA LEU A 118 37.07 34.73 -24.19
C LEU A 118 38.21 33.75 -24.53
N GLU A 119 38.73 33.05 -23.52
CA GLU A 119 39.75 32.01 -23.69
C GLU A 119 39.31 30.95 -24.69
N ARG A 120 38.08 30.44 -24.48
CA ARG A 120 37.51 29.41 -25.36
C ARG A 120 37.17 29.94 -26.75
N ALA A 121 36.77 31.19 -26.88
CA ALA A 121 36.55 31.86 -28.17
C ALA A 121 37.86 32.14 -28.93
N GLY A 122 39.00 32.18 -28.25
CA GLY A 122 40.31 32.56 -28.81
C GLY A 122 40.37 34.02 -29.20
N VAL A 123 39.71 34.90 -28.41
CA VAL A 123 39.69 36.35 -28.62
C VAL A 123 39.99 37.09 -27.32
N THR A 124 40.43 38.32 -27.42
CA THR A 124 40.87 39.13 -26.27
C THR A 124 39.76 40.05 -25.74
N GLU A 125 38.71 40.29 -26.51
CA GLU A 125 37.63 41.22 -26.17
C GLU A 125 36.31 40.74 -26.70
N VAL A 126 35.20 41.15 -26.05
CA VAL A 126 33.82 40.90 -26.49
C VAL A 126 33.43 42.05 -27.46
N PRO A 127 33.05 41.77 -28.71
CA PRO A 127 32.66 42.82 -29.64
C PRO A 127 31.29 43.42 -29.25
N LYS A 128 31.17 44.71 -29.21
CA LYS A 128 29.88 45.39 -29.03
C LYS A 128 29.08 45.28 -30.32
N ALA A 129 27.88 44.72 -30.25
CA ALA A 129 27.08 44.37 -31.41
C ALA A 129 25.81 45.25 -31.55
N LYS A 130 25.34 45.44 -32.79
CA LYS A 130 23.95 45.83 -33.07
C LYS A 130 23.04 44.70 -32.69
N LEU A 131 21.90 45.01 -32.09
CA LEU A 131 20.97 44.02 -31.56
C LEU A 131 19.62 44.06 -32.25
N GLY A 132 19.09 42.89 -32.58
CA GLY A 132 17.71 42.64 -32.96
C GLY A 132 17.14 41.61 -31.99
N VAL A 133 16.08 42.00 -31.24
CA VAL A 133 15.39 41.14 -30.26
C VAL A 133 13.95 41.00 -30.66
N PHE A 134 13.50 39.78 -30.90
CA PHE A 134 12.13 39.44 -31.17
C PHE A 134 11.64 38.37 -30.18
N VAL A 135 10.50 38.64 -29.49
CA VAL A 135 9.85 37.72 -28.58
C VAL A 135 8.44 37.46 -29.04
N GLY A 136 8.17 36.20 -29.44
CA GLY A 136 6.95 35.79 -30.09
C GLY A 136 5.70 35.94 -29.25
N THR A 137 5.78 35.89 -27.94
CA THR A 137 4.67 36.14 -26.99
C THR A 137 4.28 37.59 -26.90
N GLU A 138 5.24 38.50 -27.05
CA GLU A 138 5.08 39.94 -26.77
C GLU A 138 4.76 40.79 -28.02
N PHE A 139 5.05 40.25 -29.20
CA PHE A 139 4.80 41.02 -30.43
C PHE A 139 3.40 40.76 -30.96
N ASP A 140 2.65 41.86 -31.11
CA ASP A 140 1.29 41.86 -31.71
C ASP A 140 1.29 42.52 -33.11
N SER A 141 1.05 41.71 -34.14
CA SER A 141 1.02 42.17 -35.54
C SER A 141 -0.21 42.98 -35.88
N ILE A 142 -1.27 43.03 -35.09
CA ILE A 142 -2.49 43.81 -35.32
C ILE A 142 -2.22 45.23 -34.94
N THR A 143 -1.79 45.49 -33.73
CA THR A 143 -1.50 46.82 -33.21
C THR A 143 -0.16 47.34 -33.68
N GLY A 144 0.84 46.46 -33.86
CA GLY A 144 2.20 46.82 -34.20
C GLY A 144 2.96 47.48 -33.03
N ARG A 145 4.19 47.88 -33.32
CA ARG A 145 5.05 48.68 -32.40
C ARG A 145 5.41 49.99 -33.04
N GLY A 146 5.52 51.09 -32.27
CA GLY A 146 5.79 52.40 -32.76
C GLY A 146 4.54 53.18 -33.23
N GLY A 147 4.74 54.16 -34.08
CA GLY A 147 3.65 55.00 -34.65
C GLY A 147 3.17 56.12 -33.75
N LYS A 148 3.14 55.93 -32.45
CA LYS A 148 2.68 56.97 -31.46
C LYS A 148 3.85 57.65 -30.74
N ASP A 149 5.01 57.07 -30.78
CA ASP A 149 6.22 57.50 -30.10
C ASP A 149 7.21 58.22 -31.03
N GLY A 150 6.77 58.58 -32.22
CA GLY A 150 7.59 59.22 -33.23
C GLY A 150 8.44 58.23 -34.05
N THR A 151 8.34 56.95 -33.79
CA THR A 151 9.00 55.92 -34.58
C THR A 151 8.05 55.31 -35.60
N PRO A 152 8.57 54.68 -36.71
CA PRO A 152 7.69 54.04 -37.67
C PRO A 152 6.83 52.95 -37.05
N LEU A 153 5.58 52.83 -37.53
CA LEU A 153 4.72 51.70 -37.13
C LEU A 153 5.22 50.42 -37.79
N ARG A 154 5.53 49.42 -36.98
CA ARG A 154 6.10 48.10 -37.37
C ARG A 154 5.12 47.00 -37.01
N LYS A 155 4.63 46.24 -38.01
CA LYS A 155 3.62 45.19 -37.84
C LYS A 155 4.12 43.81 -38.04
N THR A 156 5.38 43.66 -38.41
CA THR A 156 5.97 42.35 -38.70
C THR A 156 7.28 42.11 -37.97
N PRO A 157 7.71 40.83 -37.76
CA PRO A 157 8.99 40.55 -37.18
C PRO A 157 10.19 41.15 -37.93
N TRP A 158 10.13 41.22 -39.27
CA TRP A 158 11.16 41.82 -40.09
C TRP A 158 11.19 43.34 -39.98
N GLY A 159 10.05 43.96 -39.90
CA GLY A 159 9.95 45.42 -39.67
C GLY A 159 10.57 45.82 -38.33
N GLU A 160 10.25 45.07 -37.29
CA GLU A 160 10.75 45.32 -35.92
C GLU A 160 12.25 45.07 -35.84
N LEU A 161 12.75 43.98 -36.38
CA LEU A 161 14.19 43.65 -36.35
C LEU A 161 15.00 44.65 -37.18
N ALA A 162 14.55 45.00 -38.39
CA ALA A 162 15.24 45.96 -39.23
C ALA A 162 15.34 47.35 -38.56
N TYR A 163 14.30 47.78 -37.86
CA TYR A 163 14.29 49.01 -37.06
C TYR A 163 15.29 48.96 -35.90
N GLN A 164 15.28 47.86 -35.13
CA GLN A 164 16.20 47.76 -34.00
C GLN A 164 17.67 47.74 -34.42
N ILE A 165 17.96 47.14 -35.55
CA ILE A 165 19.37 47.03 -36.08
C ILE A 165 19.81 48.36 -36.73
N GLY A 166 18.97 48.91 -37.59
CA GLY A 166 19.35 50.02 -38.46
C GLY A 166 18.60 51.36 -38.23
N GLY A 167 17.71 51.44 -37.23
CA GLY A 167 16.90 52.62 -37.00
C GLY A 167 15.88 52.87 -38.15
N ASP A 168 15.54 54.14 -38.38
CA ASP A 168 14.61 54.50 -39.44
C ASP A 168 15.13 54.10 -40.83
N GLU A 169 16.41 54.15 -41.10
CA GLU A 169 17.01 53.74 -42.38
C GLU A 169 16.86 52.22 -42.59
N GLY A 170 17.11 51.43 -41.54
CA GLY A 170 16.88 49.98 -41.58
C GLY A 170 15.41 49.61 -41.84
N PHE A 171 14.50 50.33 -41.21
CA PHE A 171 13.08 50.07 -41.44
C PHE A 171 12.62 50.49 -42.85
N LYS A 172 13.13 51.57 -43.40
CA LYS A 172 12.81 51.99 -44.79
C LYS A 172 13.03 50.90 -45.81
N VAL A 173 14.05 50.07 -45.63
CA VAL A 173 14.38 48.94 -46.52
C VAL A 173 13.25 47.89 -46.61
N VAL A 174 12.58 47.67 -45.50
CA VAL A 174 11.55 46.64 -45.39
C VAL A 174 10.13 47.22 -45.25
N ALA A 175 9.94 48.53 -45.30
CA ALA A 175 8.68 49.21 -45.05
C ALA A 175 7.53 48.73 -45.90
N GLU A 176 7.74 48.48 -47.18
CA GLU A 176 6.69 47.95 -48.08
C GLU A 176 6.37 46.48 -47.77
N HIS A 177 7.37 45.67 -47.41
CA HIS A 177 7.18 44.28 -46.95
C HIS A 177 6.43 44.21 -45.64
N ASP A 178 6.68 45.16 -44.72
CA ASP A 178 5.98 45.26 -43.45
C ASP A 178 4.50 45.66 -43.68
N LYS A 179 4.27 46.62 -44.55
CA LYS A 179 2.91 47.05 -44.91
C LYS A 179 2.08 45.96 -45.58
N GLN A 180 2.70 45.17 -46.51
CA GLN A 180 2.07 44.07 -47.23
C GLN A 180 2.06 42.79 -46.43
N MET A 181 2.69 42.74 -45.26
CA MET A 181 2.86 41.56 -44.37
C MET A 181 3.48 40.36 -45.11
N THR A 182 4.42 40.58 -46.02
CA THR A 182 5.12 39.59 -46.78
C THR A 182 6.61 39.51 -46.41
N ALA A 183 7.15 38.33 -46.33
CA ALA A 183 8.55 38.13 -45.98
C ALA A 183 9.51 38.77 -47.02
N PRO A 184 10.52 39.54 -46.62
CA PRO A 184 11.53 40.07 -47.52
C PRO A 184 12.42 38.96 -48.08
N SER A 185 12.94 39.18 -49.29
CA SER A 185 13.95 38.32 -49.93
C SER A 185 15.33 38.44 -49.23
N GLY A 186 16.23 37.51 -49.51
CA GLY A 186 17.62 37.57 -48.98
C GLY A 186 18.34 38.87 -49.35
N GLU A 187 18.15 39.42 -50.56
CA GLU A 187 18.74 40.69 -50.96
C GLU A 187 18.26 41.87 -50.08
N VAL A 188 16.98 41.91 -49.77
CA VAL A 188 16.40 42.94 -48.90
C VAL A 188 16.90 42.79 -47.49
N ILE A 189 17.01 41.57 -46.98
CA ILE A 189 17.55 41.27 -45.63
C ILE A 189 19.00 41.69 -45.56
N ARG A 190 19.81 41.40 -46.57
CA ARG A 190 21.20 41.78 -46.63
C ARG A 190 21.37 43.34 -46.59
N SER A 191 20.44 44.06 -47.16
CA SER A 191 20.51 45.53 -47.22
C SER A 191 20.28 46.23 -45.87
N PHE A 192 19.61 45.62 -44.90
CA PHE A 192 19.50 46.19 -43.55
C PHE A 192 20.47 45.58 -42.52
N LEU A 193 21.09 44.44 -42.84
CA LEU A 193 22.13 43.91 -42.00
C LEU A 193 23.43 44.71 -42.11
N PRO A 194 24.11 45.02 -41.00
CA PRO A 194 25.39 45.73 -41.05
C PRO A 194 26.49 44.83 -41.67
N THR A 195 27.29 45.41 -42.54
CA THR A 195 28.38 44.70 -43.25
C THR A 195 29.70 44.75 -42.46
N ASP A 196 29.90 45.84 -41.70
CA ASP A 196 31.17 46.17 -41.04
C ASP A 196 31.09 46.17 -39.51
N LYS A 197 29.95 45.86 -38.95
CA LYS A 197 29.71 45.85 -37.49
C LYS A 197 29.11 44.54 -37.03
N PRO A 198 29.49 44.08 -35.83
CA PRO A 198 28.85 42.90 -35.23
C PRO A 198 27.33 43.07 -35.06
N CYS A 199 26.59 42.04 -35.39
CA CYS A 199 25.14 42.01 -35.28
C CYS A 199 24.69 40.72 -34.63
N LEU A 200 23.94 40.83 -33.54
CA LEU A 200 23.29 39.72 -32.82
C LEU A 200 21.78 39.79 -32.94
N ILE A 201 21.19 38.76 -33.47
CA ILE A 201 19.75 38.63 -33.60
C ILE A 201 19.26 37.52 -32.67
N LEU A 202 18.41 37.87 -31.72
CA LEU A 202 17.84 36.97 -30.75
C LEU A 202 16.37 36.83 -30.96
N MET A 203 15.88 35.61 -31.21
CA MET A 203 14.45 35.31 -31.42
C MET A 203 14.01 34.29 -30.40
N ASP A 204 13.07 34.66 -29.53
CA ASP A 204 12.54 33.81 -28.48
C ASP A 204 11.04 33.50 -28.68
N GLU A 205 10.56 32.38 -28.17
CA GLU A 205 9.14 31.98 -28.13
C GLU A 205 8.47 31.97 -29.51
N LEU A 206 9.17 31.52 -30.56
CA LEU A 206 8.69 31.61 -31.96
C LEU A 206 7.38 30.86 -32.21
N ILE A 207 7.16 29.69 -31.62
CA ILE A 207 5.94 28.90 -31.83
C ILE A 207 4.71 29.65 -31.30
N ASN A 208 4.84 30.42 -30.21
CA ASN A 208 3.73 31.23 -29.70
C ASN A 208 3.27 32.29 -30.74
N TYR A 209 4.17 32.90 -31.46
CA TYR A 209 3.82 33.82 -32.55
C TYR A 209 3.18 33.06 -33.73
N VAL A 210 3.72 31.91 -34.13
CA VAL A 210 3.22 31.03 -35.19
C VAL A 210 1.79 30.61 -34.91
N SER A 211 1.52 30.07 -33.73
CA SER A 211 0.20 29.61 -33.32
C SER A 211 -0.87 30.73 -33.42
N ARG A 212 -0.54 31.91 -32.89
CA ARG A 212 -1.47 33.08 -32.95
C ARG A 212 -1.71 33.61 -34.38
N ASN A 213 -0.72 33.49 -35.25
CA ASN A 213 -0.76 34.11 -36.58
C ASN A 213 -0.97 33.11 -37.74
N ARG A 214 -1.36 31.88 -37.43
CA ARG A 214 -1.59 30.82 -38.44
C ARG A 214 -2.69 31.20 -39.42
N LYS A 215 -3.82 31.71 -38.93
CA LYS A 215 -5.00 32.08 -39.76
C LYS A 215 -4.75 33.29 -40.64
N SER A 216 -3.88 34.22 -40.22
CA SER A 216 -3.52 35.39 -41.00
C SER A 216 -2.50 35.14 -42.10
N GLY A 217 -1.91 33.94 -42.13
CA GLY A 217 -0.82 33.59 -43.07
C GLY A 217 0.56 34.06 -42.62
N LEU A 218 0.67 34.91 -41.61
CA LEU A 218 1.96 35.43 -41.09
C LEU A 218 2.84 34.31 -40.52
N ALA A 219 2.28 33.21 -40.08
CA ALA A 219 3.05 32.03 -39.64
C ALA A 219 3.95 31.51 -40.79
N THR A 220 3.39 31.38 -42.01
CA THR A 220 4.16 30.97 -43.21
C THR A 220 5.17 32.04 -43.60
N GLN A 221 4.82 33.30 -43.50
CA GLN A 221 5.74 34.40 -43.78
C GLN A 221 6.90 34.45 -42.79
N LEU A 222 6.66 34.21 -41.53
CA LEU A 222 7.74 34.10 -40.52
C LEU A 222 8.70 32.95 -40.86
N TYR A 223 8.16 31.80 -41.30
CA TYR A 223 8.99 30.67 -41.72
C TYR A 223 9.92 31.07 -42.89
N ASN A 224 9.36 31.71 -43.92
CA ASN A 224 10.12 32.17 -45.09
C ASN A 224 11.15 33.24 -44.66
N PHE A 225 10.76 34.19 -43.86
CA PHE A 225 11.70 35.21 -43.33
C PHE A 225 12.85 34.58 -42.55
N LEU A 226 12.55 33.66 -41.60
CA LEU A 226 13.56 33.04 -40.79
C LEU A 226 14.54 32.17 -41.65
N HIS A 227 14.00 31.47 -42.67
CA HIS A 227 14.82 30.75 -43.65
C HIS A 227 15.78 31.71 -44.35
N ASN A 228 15.27 32.78 -44.97
CA ASN A 228 16.08 33.74 -45.67
C ASN A 228 17.10 34.44 -44.76
N LEU A 229 16.68 34.84 -43.56
CA LEU A 229 17.56 35.45 -42.55
C LEU A 229 18.69 34.52 -42.11
N SER A 230 18.37 33.22 -41.96
CA SER A 230 19.38 32.19 -41.60
C SER A 230 20.44 32.03 -42.68
N GLU A 231 20.07 32.01 -43.96
CA GLU A 231 21.01 31.93 -45.11
C GLU A 231 21.87 33.19 -45.18
N GLU A 232 21.29 34.39 -45.03
CA GLU A 232 22.03 35.64 -45.05
C GLU A 232 22.98 35.75 -43.85
N ALA A 233 22.60 35.37 -42.64
CA ALA A 233 23.46 35.34 -41.47
C ALA A 233 24.67 34.43 -41.69
N ARG A 234 24.53 33.31 -42.37
CA ARG A 234 25.67 32.42 -42.75
C ARG A 234 26.61 33.07 -43.71
N GLY A 235 26.07 33.81 -44.64
CA GLY A 235 26.89 34.56 -45.63
C GLY A 235 27.73 35.68 -45.02
N GLN A 236 27.21 36.39 -44.03
CA GLN A 236 27.90 37.52 -43.38
C GLN A 236 28.99 37.07 -42.39
N GLU A 237 29.96 37.95 -42.12
CA GLU A 237 31.10 37.61 -41.26
C GLU A 237 30.83 37.80 -39.77
N HIS A 238 30.09 38.86 -39.43
CA HIS A 238 29.90 39.34 -38.06
C HIS A 238 28.44 39.19 -37.57
N VAL A 239 27.66 38.39 -38.24
CA VAL A 239 26.23 38.20 -37.91
C VAL A 239 26.01 36.85 -37.20
N VAL A 240 25.27 36.91 -36.07
CA VAL A 240 24.81 35.73 -35.30
C VAL A 240 23.33 35.80 -35.15
N LEU A 241 22.65 34.71 -35.49
CA LEU A 241 21.22 34.47 -35.22
C LEU A 241 21.07 33.34 -34.22
N VAL A 242 20.30 33.61 -33.15
CA VAL A 242 19.93 32.59 -32.17
C VAL A 242 18.41 32.51 -32.10
N ALA A 243 17.86 31.37 -32.43
CA ALA A 243 16.43 31.11 -32.40
C ALA A 243 16.04 30.07 -31.34
N SER A 244 15.12 30.44 -30.47
CA SER A 244 14.56 29.58 -29.44
C SER A 244 13.20 29.07 -29.88
N ILE A 245 13.04 27.74 -29.85
CA ILE A 245 11.76 27.07 -30.13
C ILE A 245 11.41 26.24 -28.87
N PRO A 246 10.26 26.50 -28.24
CA PRO A 246 9.84 25.66 -27.12
C PRO A 246 9.50 24.25 -27.63
N ALA A 247 9.92 23.22 -26.88
CA ALA A 247 9.68 21.81 -27.18
C ALA A 247 8.93 21.17 -26.01
N SER A 248 7.62 21.39 -25.90
CA SER A 248 6.77 20.63 -24.97
C SER A 248 5.74 19.88 -25.81
N GLU A 249 6.05 18.64 -26.15
CA GLU A 249 5.14 17.74 -26.88
C GLU A 249 3.82 17.51 -26.13
N LEU A 250 3.80 17.67 -24.79
CA LEU A 250 2.62 17.44 -23.95
C LEU A 250 1.58 18.59 -23.98
N GLU A 251 1.98 19.80 -24.37
CA GLU A 251 1.12 20.99 -24.36
C GLU A 251 0.80 21.51 -25.76
N MET A 252 1.40 20.93 -26.80
CA MET A 252 1.18 21.35 -28.18
C MET A 252 -0.07 20.70 -28.78
N SER A 253 -0.84 21.52 -29.53
CA SER A 253 -1.84 20.97 -30.43
C SER A 253 -1.14 20.17 -31.55
N ALA A 254 -1.87 19.31 -32.25
CA ALA A 254 -1.32 18.60 -33.43
C ALA A 254 -0.79 19.58 -34.51
N GLU A 255 -1.41 20.76 -34.62
CA GLU A 255 -0.97 21.81 -35.56
C GLU A 255 0.31 22.50 -35.07
N ASP A 256 0.44 22.75 -33.76
CA ASP A 256 1.66 23.32 -33.19
C ASP A 256 2.84 22.36 -33.31
N GLN A 257 2.60 21.06 -33.14
CA GLN A 257 3.61 20.02 -33.35
C GLN A 257 4.11 19.99 -34.81
N ALA A 258 3.20 20.10 -35.78
CA ALA A 258 3.57 20.14 -37.19
C ALA A 258 4.41 21.39 -37.54
N ASP A 259 4.03 22.54 -36.98
CA ASP A 259 4.82 23.77 -37.16
C ASP A 259 6.18 23.66 -36.46
N TYR A 260 6.25 23.14 -35.25
CA TYR A 260 7.48 22.88 -34.53
C TYR A 260 8.44 22.00 -35.33
N ASP A 261 7.98 20.87 -35.84
CA ASP A 261 8.77 19.94 -36.65
C ASP A 261 9.32 20.62 -37.92
N ARG A 262 8.48 21.45 -38.54
CA ARG A 262 8.87 22.22 -39.74
C ARG A 262 9.96 23.24 -39.44
N PHE A 263 9.81 24.04 -38.38
CA PHE A 263 10.82 25.04 -37.96
C PHE A 263 12.10 24.36 -37.49
N LYS A 264 12.01 23.32 -36.69
CA LYS A 264 13.14 22.55 -36.20
C LYS A 264 13.97 21.96 -37.37
N LYS A 265 13.29 21.30 -38.29
CA LYS A 265 13.96 20.69 -39.48
C LYS A 265 14.67 21.73 -40.34
N MET A 266 14.12 22.92 -40.48
CA MET A 266 14.75 24.02 -41.20
C MET A 266 15.99 24.55 -40.45
N LEU A 267 15.84 24.84 -39.15
CA LEU A 267 16.92 25.38 -38.33
C LEU A 267 18.05 24.37 -38.10
N ASP A 268 17.77 23.09 -37.94
CA ASP A 268 18.79 22.04 -37.80
C ASP A 268 19.62 21.88 -39.08
N ARG A 269 19.02 22.15 -40.23
CA ARG A 269 19.78 22.14 -41.51
C ARG A 269 20.71 23.36 -41.67
N LEU A 270 20.27 24.52 -41.18
CA LEU A 270 20.94 25.79 -41.42
C LEU A 270 21.83 26.23 -40.26
N GLY A 271 21.62 25.68 -39.06
CA GLY A 271 22.33 26.07 -37.85
C GLY A 271 22.76 24.92 -36.98
N LYS A 272 23.43 25.26 -35.87
CA LYS A 272 23.91 24.33 -34.86
C LYS A 272 22.82 24.18 -33.79
N ALA A 273 22.38 22.94 -33.57
CA ALA A 273 21.50 22.62 -32.43
C ALA A 273 22.27 22.72 -31.12
N VAL A 274 21.69 23.39 -30.11
CA VAL A 274 22.32 23.59 -28.80
C VAL A 274 21.37 23.02 -27.72
N ILE A 275 21.88 22.05 -26.97
CA ILE A 275 21.22 21.52 -25.77
C ILE A 275 21.82 22.23 -24.55
N MET A 276 21.01 23.01 -23.82
CA MET A 276 21.50 24.00 -22.84
C MET A 276 22.00 23.41 -21.52
N ALA A 277 21.47 22.31 -21.03
CA ALA A 277 21.91 21.69 -19.79
C ALA A 277 22.06 20.17 -19.95
N ALA A 278 23.17 19.63 -19.51
CA ALA A 278 23.29 18.21 -19.22
C ALA A 278 22.78 17.95 -17.78
N GLU A 279 22.11 16.82 -17.55
CA GLU A 279 21.60 16.43 -16.21
C GLU A 279 22.70 16.52 -15.13
N ALA A 280 23.94 16.16 -15.48
CA ALA A 280 25.09 16.23 -14.58
C ALA A 280 25.42 17.65 -14.07
N GLU A 281 24.98 18.72 -14.73
CA GLU A 281 25.26 20.09 -14.36
C GLU A 281 24.15 20.79 -13.59
N THR A 282 23.00 20.15 -13.45
CA THR A 282 21.80 20.72 -12.75
C THR A 282 22.12 21.10 -11.32
N SER A 283 22.89 20.27 -10.62
CA SER A 283 23.30 20.51 -9.22
C SER A 283 24.13 21.80 -9.07
N GLU A 284 25.02 22.07 -10.00
CA GLU A 284 25.85 23.29 -10.00
C GLU A 284 25.03 24.54 -10.31
N ILE A 285 24.07 24.43 -11.24
CA ILE A 285 23.12 25.51 -11.54
C ILE A 285 22.34 25.88 -10.28
N ILE A 286 21.77 24.88 -9.59
CA ILE A 286 20.99 25.06 -8.35
C ILE A 286 21.88 25.70 -7.28
N ARG A 287 23.07 25.18 -7.06
CA ARG A 287 23.99 25.66 -6.04
C ARG A 287 24.38 27.12 -6.27
N ARG A 288 24.76 27.46 -7.51
CA ARG A 288 25.17 28.83 -7.87
C ARG A 288 24.01 29.82 -7.75
N ARG A 289 22.79 29.36 -8.02
CA ARG A 289 21.58 30.19 -7.94
C ARG A 289 21.12 30.45 -6.50
N LEU A 290 21.26 29.45 -5.62
CA LEU A 290 20.69 29.50 -4.27
C LEU A 290 21.68 29.91 -3.17
N PHE A 291 22.99 29.67 -3.37
CA PHE A 291 23.98 29.86 -2.32
C PHE A 291 25.10 30.81 -2.74
N GLU A 292 25.71 31.47 -1.75
CA GLU A 292 27.02 32.09 -1.88
C GLU A 292 28.07 30.96 -1.89
N TRP A 293 28.75 30.77 -3.03
CA TRP A 293 29.49 29.52 -3.24
C TRP A 293 30.91 29.78 -3.70
N ASP A 294 31.88 29.52 -2.83
CA ASP A 294 33.33 29.63 -3.08
C ASP A 294 34.02 28.25 -3.07
N GLY A 295 33.26 27.17 -3.15
CA GLY A 295 33.78 25.80 -3.11
C GLY A 295 33.38 25.02 -1.87
N ILE A 296 33.85 23.76 -1.75
CA ILE A 296 33.55 22.87 -0.64
C ILE A 296 34.38 23.24 0.60
N ALA A 297 33.72 23.72 1.64
CA ALA A 297 34.38 24.01 2.93
C ALA A 297 34.81 22.72 3.66
N ARG A 298 35.80 22.83 4.56
CA ARG A 298 36.34 21.68 5.30
C ARG A 298 35.29 20.93 6.12
N ASP A 299 34.33 21.63 6.71
CA ASP A 299 33.25 21.00 7.49
C ASP A 299 32.21 20.36 6.60
N ALA A 300 31.97 20.87 5.39
CA ALA A 300 31.21 20.21 4.34
C ALA A 300 31.81 18.86 3.95
N GLU A 301 33.15 18.80 3.78
CA GLU A 301 33.87 17.57 3.40
C GLU A 301 33.74 16.49 4.47
N LYS A 302 33.68 16.86 5.77
CA LYS A 302 33.41 15.91 6.87
C LYS A 302 32.02 15.30 6.78
N THR A 303 31.01 16.12 6.50
CA THR A 303 29.62 15.66 6.31
C THR A 303 29.51 14.73 5.10
N ILE A 304 30.08 15.11 3.96
CA ILE A 304 30.11 14.30 2.74
C ILE A 304 30.74 12.93 3.01
N THR A 305 31.88 12.89 3.70
CA THR A 305 32.59 11.65 4.02
C THR A 305 31.79 10.74 4.94
N ALA A 306 31.13 11.31 5.96
CA ALA A 306 30.33 10.55 6.92
C ALA A 306 29.11 9.90 6.26
N TYR A 307 28.37 10.66 5.45
CA TYR A 307 27.19 10.12 4.75
C TYR A 307 27.56 9.12 3.65
N ALA A 308 28.62 9.37 2.91
CA ALA A 308 29.13 8.41 1.93
C ALA A 308 29.58 7.10 2.59
N GLY A 309 30.26 7.16 3.75
CA GLY A 309 30.63 5.99 4.54
C GLY A 309 29.41 5.20 5.00
N TRP A 310 28.38 5.88 5.48
CA TRP A 310 27.11 5.27 5.86
C TRP A 310 26.44 4.52 4.68
N CYS A 311 26.44 5.10 3.48
CA CYS A 311 25.91 4.42 2.29
C CYS A 311 26.69 3.15 1.94
N VAL A 312 28.00 3.14 2.10
CA VAL A 312 28.84 1.96 1.86
C VAL A 312 28.54 0.86 2.88
N GLU A 313 28.40 1.21 4.15
CA GLU A 313 28.07 0.29 5.23
C GLU A 313 26.68 -0.38 5.01
N HIS A 314 25.71 0.38 4.51
CA HIS A 314 24.34 -0.09 4.29
C HIS A 314 24.02 -0.45 2.83
N ARG A 315 25.03 -0.78 2.02
CA ARG A 315 24.92 -1.05 0.57
C ARG A 315 23.74 -1.96 0.18
N THR A 316 23.48 -3.01 0.93
CA THR A 316 22.44 -3.99 0.63
C THR A 316 21.03 -3.54 1.02
N GLN A 317 20.91 -2.44 1.76
CA GLN A 317 19.66 -1.96 2.34
C GLN A 317 19.14 -0.69 1.67
N ILE A 318 19.95 -0.08 0.78
CA ILE A 318 19.60 1.12 0.01
C ILE A 318 19.32 0.78 -1.45
N PRO A 319 18.65 1.66 -2.24
CA PRO A 319 18.22 1.32 -3.58
C PRO A 319 19.38 1.12 -4.55
N GLY A 320 19.27 0.13 -5.45
CA GLY A 320 20.30 -0.23 -6.40
C GLY A 320 20.62 0.83 -7.46
N TRP A 321 19.76 1.85 -7.65
CA TRP A 321 20.05 2.97 -8.54
C TRP A 321 21.04 3.98 -7.95
N PHE A 322 21.24 3.99 -6.62
CA PHE A 322 22.19 4.90 -5.99
C PHE A 322 23.62 4.44 -6.21
N PRO A 323 24.53 5.33 -6.67
CA PRO A 323 25.91 4.96 -7.01
C PRO A 323 26.77 4.83 -5.74
N VAL A 324 26.64 3.72 -5.01
CA VAL A 324 27.34 3.51 -3.73
C VAL A 324 28.86 3.61 -3.86
N ASP A 325 29.41 3.10 -4.96
CA ASP A 325 30.85 3.15 -5.21
C ASP A 325 31.38 4.57 -5.44
N ASN A 326 30.50 5.48 -5.89
CA ASN A 326 30.78 6.91 -6.11
C ASN A 326 29.94 7.80 -5.17
N ALA A 327 29.54 7.27 -3.99
CA ALA A 327 28.67 7.98 -3.05
C ALA A 327 29.28 9.35 -2.63
N ARG A 328 30.59 9.40 -2.41
CA ARG A 328 31.27 10.64 -2.03
C ARG A 328 31.14 11.73 -3.10
N GLU A 329 31.29 11.38 -4.35
CA GLU A 329 31.14 12.28 -5.50
C GLU A 329 29.68 12.73 -5.63
N ALA A 330 28.71 11.82 -5.42
CA ALA A 330 27.28 12.14 -5.45
C ALA A 330 26.91 13.17 -4.35
N PHE A 331 27.34 12.96 -3.11
CA PHE A 331 27.14 13.93 -2.02
C PHE A 331 27.89 15.25 -2.27
N ARG A 332 29.11 15.20 -2.82
CA ARG A 332 29.89 16.38 -3.16
C ARG A 332 29.22 17.22 -4.25
N ALA A 333 28.69 16.58 -5.27
CA ALA A 333 28.00 17.25 -6.37
C ALA A 333 26.72 17.95 -5.91
N THR A 334 25.99 17.43 -4.92
CA THR A 334 24.69 17.96 -4.50
C THR A 334 24.73 18.80 -3.22
N TYR A 335 25.84 18.80 -2.46
CA TYR A 335 25.95 19.51 -1.18
C TYR A 335 25.50 20.99 -1.33
N PRO A 336 24.69 21.56 -0.43
CA PRO A 336 24.27 21.06 0.88
C PRO A 336 23.01 20.14 0.85
N PHE A 337 22.48 19.82 -0.33
CA PHE A 337 21.39 18.89 -0.46
C PHE A 337 21.85 17.44 -0.35
N HIS A 338 21.02 16.61 0.26
CA HIS A 338 21.15 15.16 0.12
C HIS A 338 20.87 14.76 -1.33
N PRO A 339 21.63 13.82 -1.95
CA PRO A 339 21.45 13.45 -3.36
C PRO A 339 20.02 13.06 -3.74
N VAL A 340 19.28 12.44 -2.83
CA VAL A 340 17.88 12.03 -3.04
C VAL A 340 16.99 13.23 -3.36
N VAL A 341 17.27 14.43 -2.84
CA VAL A 341 16.45 15.63 -3.09
C VAL A 341 16.37 15.98 -4.56
N LEU A 342 17.52 16.01 -5.23
CA LEU A 342 17.56 16.29 -6.67
C LEU A 342 17.10 15.09 -7.48
N SER A 343 17.54 13.89 -7.08
CA SER A 343 17.20 12.64 -7.73
C SER A 343 15.68 12.36 -7.78
N VAL A 344 14.89 12.71 -6.75
CA VAL A 344 13.44 12.50 -6.79
C VAL A 344 12.76 13.36 -7.84
N PHE A 345 13.22 14.61 -8.02
CA PHE A 345 12.72 15.49 -9.07
C PHE A 345 13.06 14.95 -10.46
N GLU A 346 14.29 14.46 -10.67
CA GLU A 346 14.73 13.90 -11.95
C GLU A 346 14.06 12.56 -12.27
N ARG A 347 14.00 11.62 -11.32
CA ARG A 347 13.46 10.28 -11.55
C ARG A 347 11.94 10.22 -11.62
N LYS A 348 11.25 11.02 -10.80
CA LYS A 348 9.81 10.89 -10.60
C LYS A 348 9.02 12.12 -11.03
N TRP A 349 9.47 13.34 -10.73
CA TRP A 349 8.68 14.55 -10.96
C TRP A 349 8.80 15.13 -12.37
N GLN A 350 9.90 14.90 -13.09
CA GLN A 350 10.05 15.38 -14.47
C GLN A 350 8.97 14.91 -15.43
N GLN A 351 8.31 13.79 -15.12
CA GLN A 351 7.22 13.22 -15.91
C GLN A 351 5.86 13.89 -15.65
N LEU A 352 5.76 14.76 -14.65
CA LEU A 352 4.54 15.48 -14.34
C LEU A 352 4.26 16.55 -15.40
N PRO A 353 3.03 16.63 -15.95
CA PRO A 353 2.71 17.57 -17.05
C PRO A 353 2.94 19.05 -16.70
N ARG A 354 2.79 19.41 -15.43
CA ARG A 354 2.96 20.80 -14.95
C ARG A 354 4.34 21.10 -14.42
N PHE A 355 5.23 20.14 -14.37
CA PHE A 355 6.57 20.31 -13.80
C PHE A 355 7.51 21.02 -14.79
N GLN A 356 7.85 22.27 -14.48
CA GLN A 356 8.69 23.10 -15.33
C GLN A 356 10.18 22.87 -15.14
N GLN A 357 10.62 21.61 -15.12
CA GLN A 357 12.04 21.22 -15.00
C GLN A 357 12.87 22.12 -14.05
N THR A 358 14.01 22.66 -14.54
CA THR A 358 14.93 23.45 -13.73
C THR A 358 14.27 24.66 -13.04
N ARG A 359 13.32 25.34 -13.67
CA ARG A 359 12.62 26.49 -13.09
C ARG A 359 11.71 26.08 -11.93
N GLY A 360 10.93 24.99 -12.10
CA GLY A 360 10.09 24.45 -11.04
C GLY A 360 10.92 23.97 -9.85
N ILE A 361 12.02 23.26 -10.10
CA ILE A 361 12.95 22.82 -9.07
C ILE A 361 13.56 24.01 -8.32
N LEU A 362 14.06 25.01 -9.03
CA LEU A 362 14.68 26.18 -8.42
C LEU A 362 13.74 26.93 -7.49
N ARG A 363 12.49 27.16 -7.90
CA ARG A 363 11.47 27.80 -7.06
C ARG A 363 11.19 27.00 -5.79
N LEU A 364 10.97 25.70 -5.91
CA LEU A 364 10.73 24.84 -4.75
C LEU A 364 11.93 24.82 -3.79
N LEU A 365 13.12 24.64 -4.32
CA LEU A 365 14.34 24.62 -3.49
C LEU A 365 14.66 25.98 -2.87
N ALA A 366 14.37 27.09 -3.54
CA ALA A 366 14.55 28.43 -2.98
C ALA A 366 13.65 28.67 -1.76
N LEU A 367 12.34 28.34 -1.86
CA LEU A 367 11.41 28.39 -0.73
C LEU A 367 11.86 27.47 0.41
N TRP A 368 12.31 26.26 0.06
CA TRP A 368 12.80 25.28 1.03
C TRP A 368 14.03 25.79 1.78
N VAL A 369 15.05 26.22 1.04
CA VAL A 369 16.31 26.74 1.60
C VAL A 369 16.04 27.94 2.50
N SER A 370 15.23 28.91 2.04
CA SER A 370 14.87 30.10 2.83
C SER A 370 14.22 29.72 4.16
N LYS A 371 13.24 28.83 4.13
CA LYS A 371 12.53 28.38 5.33
C LYS A 371 13.44 27.58 6.26
N ALA A 372 14.17 26.59 5.74
CA ALA A 372 15.08 25.74 6.52
C ALA A 372 16.22 26.55 7.16
N TYR A 373 16.76 27.56 6.45
CA TYR A 373 17.76 28.46 6.99
C TYR A 373 17.24 29.25 8.19
N TYR A 374 16.08 29.88 8.04
CA TYR A 374 15.45 30.66 9.11
C TYR A 374 15.15 29.83 10.35
N GLU A 375 14.60 28.62 10.16
CA GLU A 375 14.29 27.71 11.26
C GLU A 375 15.54 27.12 11.92
N GLY A 376 16.59 26.85 11.15
CA GLY A 376 17.88 26.40 11.67
C GLY A 376 18.48 27.40 12.63
N PHE A 377 18.48 28.69 12.28
CA PHE A 377 18.97 29.74 13.19
C PHE A 377 18.11 29.94 14.43
N LYS A 378 16.82 29.60 14.40
CA LYS A 378 15.95 29.54 15.58
C LYS A 378 16.16 28.28 16.44
N GLY A 379 17.01 27.37 16.02
CA GLY A 379 17.31 26.13 16.74
C GLY A 379 16.27 25.02 16.53
N ALA A 380 15.40 25.13 15.54
CA ALA A 380 14.36 24.12 15.26
C ALA A 380 14.95 22.80 14.72
N HIS A 381 16.12 22.83 14.12
CA HIS A 381 16.83 21.65 13.63
C HIS A 381 18.36 21.84 13.64
N ARG A 382 19.09 20.73 13.51
CA ARG A 382 20.55 20.68 13.39
C ARG A 382 20.99 19.77 12.24
N ASP A 383 20.17 19.68 11.21
CA ASP A 383 20.41 18.75 10.09
C ASP A 383 21.71 19.11 9.35
N PRO A 384 22.65 18.16 9.15
CA PRO A 384 23.91 18.42 8.42
C PRO A 384 23.72 18.59 6.93
N LEU A 385 22.62 18.10 6.37
CA LEU A 385 22.20 18.21 4.98
C LEU A 385 20.73 18.66 4.88
N ILE A 386 20.37 19.25 3.76
CA ILE A 386 18.98 19.46 3.38
C ILE A 386 18.47 18.14 2.79
N GLY A 387 17.79 17.33 3.61
CA GLY A 387 17.31 16.02 3.23
C GLY A 387 15.86 16.03 2.76
N LEU A 388 15.44 15.07 1.95
CA LEU A 388 14.07 14.99 1.40
C LEU A 388 13.00 15.01 2.51
N GLY A 389 13.26 14.31 3.60
CA GLY A 389 12.38 14.27 4.78
C GLY A 389 12.23 15.58 5.54
N THR A 390 13.06 16.60 5.23
CA THR A 390 13.03 17.91 5.89
C THR A 390 12.31 18.98 5.06
N ALA A 391 11.65 18.61 3.98
CA ALA A 391 10.88 19.55 3.16
C ALA A 391 9.79 20.24 4.00
N PRO A 392 9.69 21.57 3.96
CA PRO A 392 8.83 22.35 4.87
C PRO A 392 7.37 22.38 4.39
N LEU A 393 6.71 21.22 4.33
CA LEU A 393 5.30 21.11 3.92
C LEU A 393 4.34 21.83 4.88
N GLU A 394 4.75 22.18 6.10
CA GLU A 394 4.02 23.04 7.03
C GLU A 394 3.97 24.50 6.55
N ASP A 395 4.94 24.94 5.74
CA ASP A 395 4.93 26.28 5.16
C ASP A 395 3.89 26.39 4.05
N PRO A 396 2.92 27.35 4.14
CA PRO A 396 1.85 27.46 3.14
C PRO A 396 2.35 27.80 1.74
N PHE A 397 3.40 28.63 1.60
CA PHE A 397 3.93 29.03 0.31
C PHE A 397 4.62 27.85 -0.37
N PHE A 398 5.45 27.12 0.38
CA PHE A 398 6.10 25.92 -0.13
C PHE A 398 5.08 24.86 -0.51
N ARG A 399 4.10 24.59 0.36
CA ARG A 399 3.04 23.60 0.11
C ARG A 399 2.21 23.95 -1.13
N THR A 400 1.82 25.22 -1.28
CA THR A 400 1.11 25.68 -2.49
C THR A 400 1.95 25.45 -3.75
N ALA A 401 3.23 25.79 -3.71
CA ALA A 401 4.13 25.58 -4.83
C ALA A 401 4.28 24.09 -5.19
N VAL A 402 4.33 23.19 -4.20
CA VAL A 402 4.34 21.74 -4.40
C VAL A 402 3.05 21.28 -5.09
N PHE A 403 1.88 21.69 -4.62
CA PHE A 403 0.60 21.29 -5.20
C PHE A 403 0.36 21.87 -6.59
N GLU A 404 0.86 23.06 -6.90
CA GLU A 404 0.86 23.61 -8.25
C GLU A 404 1.60 22.72 -9.24
N GLN A 405 2.74 22.14 -8.83
CA GLN A 405 3.52 21.22 -9.66
C GLN A 405 2.83 19.86 -9.81
N LEU A 406 2.25 19.34 -8.73
CA LEU A 406 1.53 18.05 -8.74
C LEU A 406 0.20 18.13 -9.51
N GLY A 407 -0.43 19.29 -9.52
CA GLY A 407 -1.78 19.46 -10.08
C GLY A 407 -2.90 18.86 -9.24
N GLU A 408 -2.61 18.47 -7.99
CA GLU A 408 -3.53 17.74 -7.10
C GLU A 408 -3.68 18.38 -5.73
N SER A 409 -4.55 19.37 -5.59
CA SER A 409 -4.86 20.02 -4.30
C SER A 409 -5.53 19.06 -3.28
N LYS A 410 -6.13 17.97 -3.75
CA LYS A 410 -6.80 16.99 -2.88
C LYS A 410 -5.86 16.30 -1.89
N LEU A 411 -4.55 16.25 -2.19
CA LEU A 411 -3.54 15.71 -1.27
C LEU A 411 -3.26 16.59 -0.05
N GLU A 412 -3.82 17.81 0.02
CA GLU A 412 -3.65 18.69 1.19
C GLU A 412 -4.19 18.06 2.47
N GLY A 413 -5.29 17.30 2.38
CA GLY A 413 -5.82 16.52 3.50
C GLY A 413 -4.81 15.51 4.05
N ALA A 414 -4.15 14.77 3.17
CA ALA A 414 -3.11 13.81 3.55
C ALA A 414 -1.92 14.49 4.24
N VAL A 415 -1.44 15.61 3.68
CA VAL A 415 -0.33 16.37 4.27
C VAL A 415 -0.67 16.91 5.65
N THR A 416 -1.83 17.56 5.81
CA THR A 416 -2.19 18.24 7.06
C THR A 416 -2.61 17.30 8.17
N THR A 417 -3.14 16.12 7.84
CA THR A 417 -3.57 15.11 8.81
C THR A 417 -2.41 14.22 9.24
N ASP A 418 -1.66 13.70 8.27
CA ASP A 418 -0.69 12.64 8.55
C ASP A 418 0.75 13.13 8.67
N ILE A 419 1.15 14.17 7.88
CA ILE A 419 2.55 14.57 7.77
C ILE A 419 2.87 15.77 8.66
N CYS A 420 2.17 16.89 8.48
CA CYS A 420 2.40 18.13 9.25
C CYS A 420 1.17 19.05 9.21
N GLY A 421 0.73 19.53 10.36
CA GLY A 421 -0.46 20.36 10.45
C GLY A 421 -0.43 21.32 11.64
N LYS A 422 -1.17 22.42 11.55
CA LYS A 422 -1.23 23.45 12.61
C LYS A 422 -1.69 22.92 13.98
N LYS A 423 -2.49 21.85 14.01
CA LYS A 423 -2.98 21.22 15.24
C LYS A 423 -2.14 20.00 15.66
N GLY A 424 -1.05 19.72 14.96
CA GLY A 424 -0.27 18.51 15.06
C GLY A 424 -0.82 17.42 14.11
N SER A 425 0.07 16.75 13.40
CA SER A 425 -0.24 15.62 12.51
C SER A 425 0.04 14.30 13.23
N GLN A 426 -0.36 13.17 12.61
CA GLN A 426 -0.06 11.84 13.13
C GLN A 426 1.46 11.63 13.28
N ALA A 427 2.25 11.97 12.26
CA ALA A 427 3.71 11.83 12.33
C ALA A 427 4.35 12.70 13.42
N GLU A 428 3.89 13.95 13.59
CA GLU A 428 4.40 14.84 14.64
C GLU A 428 4.02 14.36 16.04
N GLN A 429 2.85 13.76 16.21
CA GLN A 429 2.43 13.17 17.47
C GLN A 429 3.28 11.95 17.80
N LEU A 430 3.47 11.04 16.85
CA LEU A 430 4.32 9.88 17.00
C LEU A 430 5.77 10.26 17.35
N ASP A 431 6.33 11.31 16.72
CA ASP A 431 7.66 11.80 17.06
C ASP A 431 7.74 12.34 18.51
N ARG A 432 6.68 12.96 19.02
CA ARG A 432 6.63 13.44 20.43
C ARG A 432 6.62 12.31 21.43
N GLU A 433 5.97 11.21 21.10
CA GLU A 433 5.79 10.03 21.96
C GLU A 433 6.90 8.98 21.80
N ALA A 434 7.73 9.09 20.75
CA ALA A 434 8.76 8.14 20.40
C ALA A 434 9.94 8.11 21.41
N VAL A 435 10.72 7.03 21.34
CA VAL A 435 12.01 6.90 22.05
C VAL A 435 12.99 7.99 21.62
N ALA A 436 13.96 8.27 22.48
CA ALA A 436 14.83 9.45 22.38
C ALA A 436 15.50 9.63 21.01
N ASP A 437 16.00 8.57 20.40
CA ASP A 437 16.71 8.62 19.11
C ASP A 437 15.77 8.92 17.94
N ILE A 438 14.61 8.27 17.88
CA ILE A 438 13.56 8.52 16.88
C ILE A 438 13.02 9.96 17.02
N LYS A 439 12.76 10.38 18.27
CA LYS A 439 12.28 11.74 18.58
C LYS A 439 13.30 12.80 18.19
N LYS A 440 14.58 12.61 18.52
CA LYS A 440 15.67 13.53 18.17
C LYS A 440 15.83 13.67 16.66
N ALA A 441 15.73 12.56 15.94
CA ALA A 441 15.78 12.52 14.47
C ALA A 441 14.51 13.04 13.80
N ARG A 442 13.38 13.16 14.50
CA ARG A 442 12.05 13.45 13.94
C ARG A 442 11.69 12.45 12.83
N LEU A 443 11.92 11.17 13.13
CA LEU A 443 12.00 10.16 12.08
C LEU A 443 10.65 9.87 11.44
N HIS A 444 9.53 9.90 12.20
CA HIS A 444 8.19 9.73 11.63
C HIS A 444 7.88 10.85 10.63
N ARG A 445 8.18 12.09 10.97
CA ARG A 445 7.99 13.25 10.10
C ARG A 445 8.87 13.16 8.86
N LYS A 446 10.15 12.78 9.02
CA LYS A 446 11.08 12.62 7.88
C LYS A 446 10.65 11.49 6.95
N VAL A 447 10.22 10.36 7.48
CA VAL A 447 9.75 9.20 6.70
C VAL A 447 8.47 9.54 5.92
N THR A 448 7.46 10.12 6.58
CA THR A 448 6.20 10.50 5.89
C THR A 448 6.43 11.52 4.80
N THR A 449 7.27 12.54 5.04
CA THR A 449 7.63 13.53 4.02
C THR A 449 8.34 12.89 2.84
N THR A 450 9.28 11.98 3.10
CA THR A 450 9.99 11.23 2.06
C THR A 450 9.01 10.41 1.21
N ILE A 451 8.12 9.66 1.86
CA ILE A 451 7.10 8.87 1.15
C ILE A 451 6.22 9.77 0.28
N PHE A 452 5.83 10.95 0.78
CA PHE A 452 5.02 11.89 0.01
C PHE A 452 5.71 12.28 -1.30
N PHE A 453 6.97 12.69 -1.27
CA PHE A 453 7.72 13.08 -2.47
C PHE A 453 8.02 11.92 -3.41
N GLU A 454 8.37 10.76 -2.87
CA GLU A 454 8.68 9.56 -3.66
C GLU A 454 7.44 8.93 -4.30
N SER A 455 6.23 9.13 -3.74
CA SER A 455 5.02 8.49 -4.21
C SER A 455 4.06 9.37 -5.02
N ASN A 456 4.37 10.65 -5.19
CA ASN A 456 3.50 11.59 -5.90
C ASN A 456 4.13 12.20 -7.14
N GLY A 457 4.97 11.45 -7.84
CA GLY A 457 5.57 11.87 -9.11
C GLY A 457 5.33 10.86 -10.23
N GLY A 458 5.23 11.33 -11.47
CA GLY A 458 5.17 10.49 -12.66
C GLY A 458 3.77 10.20 -13.20
N GLN A 459 3.71 9.68 -14.43
CA GLN A 459 2.45 9.30 -15.10
C GLN A 459 1.93 7.94 -14.65
N MET A 460 2.80 7.05 -14.17
CA MET A 460 2.44 5.75 -13.60
C MET A 460 2.33 5.87 -12.08
N ARG A 461 1.63 4.93 -11.46
CA ARG A 461 1.51 4.84 -10.00
C ARG A 461 2.88 4.79 -9.35
N ALA A 462 3.36 5.94 -8.88
CA ALA A 462 4.62 6.04 -8.17
C ALA A 462 4.45 5.56 -6.73
N GLU A 463 5.44 4.83 -6.23
CA GLU A 463 5.45 4.26 -4.89
C GLU A 463 6.84 4.48 -4.27
N ALA A 464 6.88 4.69 -2.95
CA ALA A 464 8.12 4.74 -2.19
C ALA A 464 8.48 3.33 -1.72
N THR A 465 9.66 2.86 -2.03
CA THR A 465 10.19 1.57 -1.53
C THR A 465 10.93 1.75 -0.21
N VAL A 466 11.00 0.71 0.61
CA VAL A 466 11.75 0.75 1.87
C VAL A 466 13.22 1.15 1.66
N PRO A 467 13.95 0.63 0.66
CA PRO A 467 15.31 1.09 0.38
C PRO A 467 15.42 2.59 0.05
N GLU A 468 14.46 3.15 -0.72
CA GLU A 468 14.42 4.60 -1.03
C GLU A 468 14.20 5.43 0.24
N VAL A 469 13.28 5.00 1.10
CA VAL A 469 13.04 5.67 2.39
C VAL A 469 14.29 5.61 3.26
N ARG A 470 14.93 4.44 3.40
CA ARG A 470 16.17 4.28 4.18
C ARG A 470 17.27 5.21 3.71
N LEU A 471 17.50 5.28 2.40
CA LEU A 471 18.52 6.20 1.83
C LEU A 471 18.20 7.66 2.13
N ALA A 472 16.91 8.05 2.05
CA ALA A 472 16.53 9.46 2.17
C ALA A 472 16.56 9.98 3.62
N VAL A 473 16.32 9.10 4.61
CA VAL A 473 16.28 9.48 6.04
C VAL A 473 17.46 8.96 6.84
N GLY A 474 18.33 8.16 6.22
CA GLY A 474 19.51 7.58 6.86
C GLY A 474 20.53 8.65 7.26
N GLU A 475 21.00 8.58 8.48
CA GLU A 475 22.00 9.47 9.06
C GLU A 475 23.09 8.64 9.74
N PRO A 476 24.36 9.10 9.75
CA PRO A 476 25.46 8.32 10.34
C PRO A 476 25.28 7.88 11.78
N ASP A 477 24.54 8.65 12.57
CA ASP A 477 24.29 8.37 13.99
C ASP A 477 22.93 7.69 14.26
N LEU A 478 22.15 7.32 13.19
CA LEU A 478 20.83 6.72 13.30
C LEU A 478 20.89 5.22 13.00
N ASP A 479 20.32 4.40 13.89
CA ASP A 479 20.10 2.98 13.63
C ASP A 479 19.04 2.81 12.53
N ILE A 480 19.45 2.20 11.42
CA ILE A 480 18.59 1.98 10.25
C ILE A 480 17.39 1.08 10.57
N GLY A 481 17.47 0.22 11.58
CA GLY A 481 16.38 -0.62 12.07
C GLY A 481 15.19 0.17 12.61
N HIS A 482 15.39 1.40 13.05
CA HIS A 482 14.32 2.29 13.46
C HIS A 482 13.37 2.66 12.30
N VAL A 483 13.83 2.58 11.05
CA VAL A 483 13.01 2.91 9.87
C VAL A 483 11.87 1.91 9.72
N GLU A 484 12.10 0.62 9.92
CA GLU A 484 11.05 -0.41 9.88
C GLU A 484 10.01 -0.20 10.96
N THR A 485 10.45 0.02 12.20
CA THR A 485 9.55 0.30 13.33
C THR A 485 8.67 1.52 13.06
N VAL A 486 9.27 2.57 12.51
CA VAL A 486 8.54 3.79 12.13
C VAL A 486 7.56 3.53 11.00
N LEU A 487 7.96 2.80 9.96
CA LEU A 487 7.08 2.44 8.84
C LEU A 487 5.88 1.61 9.29
N GLU A 488 6.09 0.64 10.18
CA GLU A 488 5.02 -0.18 10.75
C GLU A 488 4.03 0.67 11.56
N THR A 489 4.55 1.52 12.45
CA THR A 489 3.73 2.42 13.27
C THR A 489 2.92 3.40 12.42
N LEU A 490 3.55 3.99 11.39
CA LEU A 490 2.86 4.89 10.45
C LEU A 490 1.76 4.17 9.67
N GLY A 491 1.99 2.92 9.27
CA GLY A 491 1.01 2.10 8.58
C GLY A 491 -0.27 1.86 9.38
N GLN A 492 -0.14 1.77 10.70
CA GLN A 492 -1.27 1.59 11.63
C GLN A 492 -1.94 2.91 12.03
N THR A 493 -1.26 4.05 11.87
CA THR A 493 -1.69 5.33 12.44
C THR A 493 -2.15 6.34 11.38
N CYS A 494 -1.48 6.41 10.23
CA CYS A 494 -1.79 7.38 9.17
C CYS A 494 -3.08 7.03 8.41
N TYR A 495 -3.93 8.04 8.16
CA TYR A 495 -5.22 7.87 7.48
C TYR A 495 -5.10 7.74 5.96
N TYR A 496 -4.11 8.38 5.33
CA TYR A 496 -3.97 8.45 3.86
C TYR A 496 -2.76 7.70 3.34
N LEU A 497 -2.06 6.94 4.19
CA LEU A 497 -0.92 6.12 3.82
C LEU A 497 -1.38 4.74 3.34
N SER A 498 -1.28 4.49 2.05
CA SER A 498 -1.53 3.18 1.44
C SER A 498 -0.27 2.33 1.45
N ILE A 499 -0.41 1.06 1.78
CA ILE A 499 0.69 0.07 1.83
C ILE A 499 0.32 -1.12 0.95
N GLU A 500 1.19 -1.45 -0.01
CA GLU A 500 1.02 -2.60 -0.89
C GLU A 500 2.37 -3.30 -1.09
N ARG A 501 2.52 -4.54 -0.62
CA ARG A 501 3.75 -5.36 -0.78
C ARG A 501 5.05 -4.61 -0.39
N ASN A 502 5.07 -3.95 0.77
CA ASN A 502 6.19 -3.15 1.27
C ASN A 502 6.52 -1.91 0.41
N LYS A 503 5.56 -1.39 -0.32
CA LYS A 503 5.62 -0.12 -1.01
C LYS A 503 4.59 0.83 -0.40
N TYR A 504 4.96 2.07 -0.27
CA TYR A 504 4.23 3.09 0.47
C TYR A 504 3.82 4.23 -0.46
N ARG A 505 2.59 4.71 -0.29
CA ARG A 505 2.08 5.82 -1.09
C ARG A 505 1.10 6.67 -0.29
N PHE A 506 1.26 8.00 -0.34
CA PHE A 506 0.19 8.90 0.05
C PHE A 506 -0.80 9.07 -1.11
N SER A 507 -2.08 8.91 -0.80
CA SER A 507 -3.17 9.03 -1.77
C SER A 507 -4.33 9.84 -1.20
N THR A 508 -5.35 10.06 -2.00
CA THR A 508 -6.61 10.69 -1.56
C THR A 508 -7.57 9.71 -0.91
N THR A 509 -7.25 8.42 -0.93
CA THR A 509 -8.07 7.34 -0.37
C THR A 509 -7.56 6.95 1.02
N GLU A 510 -8.49 6.60 1.89
CA GLU A 510 -8.15 6.24 3.27
C GLU A 510 -7.44 4.89 3.39
N ASN A 511 -6.61 4.76 4.42
CA ASN A 511 -5.88 3.54 4.73
C ASN A 511 -6.80 2.49 5.35
N LEU A 512 -6.99 1.36 4.67
CA LEU A 512 -7.81 0.24 5.15
C LEU A 512 -7.29 -0.36 6.46
N ILE A 513 -5.98 -0.37 6.69
CA ILE A 513 -5.38 -0.92 7.92
C ILE A 513 -5.70 0.00 9.11
N LYS A 514 -5.61 1.31 8.93
CA LYS A 514 -6.01 2.28 9.95
C LYS A 514 -7.50 2.17 10.27
N ARG A 515 -8.36 2.11 9.25
CA ARG A 515 -9.78 1.88 9.46
C ARG A 515 -10.06 0.59 10.22
N PHE A 516 -9.37 -0.48 9.86
CA PHE A 516 -9.48 -1.76 10.57
C PHE A 516 -9.09 -1.63 12.05
N SER A 517 -7.99 -0.94 12.35
CA SER A 517 -7.56 -0.70 13.74
C SER A 517 -8.63 0.04 14.54
N ASP A 518 -9.20 1.10 13.97
CA ASP A 518 -10.24 1.90 14.61
C ASP A 518 -11.54 1.10 14.79
N ARG A 519 -11.97 0.35 13.77
CA ARG A 519 -13.15 -0.52 13.86
C ARG A 519 -12.94 -1.63 14.87
N ARG A 520 -11.78 -2.28 14.88
CA ARG A 520 -11.45 -3.33 15.86
C ARG A 520 -11.53 -2.81 17.30
N ALA A 521 -11.07 -1.60 17.57
CA ALA A 521 -11.17 -0.97 18.88
C ALA A 521 -12.61 -0.62 19.29
N SER A 522 -13.51 -0.38 18.33
CA SER A 522 -14.89 0.03 18.56
C SER A 522 -15.89 -1.13 18.66
N VAL A 523 -15.50 -2.37 18.35
CA VAL A 523 -16.39 -3.54 18.43
C VAL A 523 -16.75 -3.83 19.89
N SER A 524 -18.03 -3.81 20.21
CA SER A 524 -18.50 -4.07 21.59
C SER A 524 -18.42 -5.55 21.97
N GLU A 525 -18.13 -5.84 23.24
CA GLU A 525 -18.03 -7.20 23.77
C GLU A 525 -19.32 -8.00 23.55
N LYS A 526 -20.48 -7.37 23.67
CA LYS A 526 -21.77 -8.02 23.45
C LYS A 526 -21.90 -8.59 22.03
N VAL A 527 -21.52 -7.82 21.02
CA VAL A 527 -21.56 -8.26 19.61
C VAL A 527 -20.57 -9.40 19.35
N ILE A 528 -19.40 -9.35 20.01
CA ILE A 528 -18.41 -10.41 19.94
C ILE A 528 -18.98 -11.72 20.53
N GLU A 529 -19.59 -11.68 21.70
CA GLU A 529 -20.17 -12.85 22.36
C GLU A 529 -21.33 -13.45 21.54
N GLU A 530 -22.24 -12.63 21.03
CA GLU A 530 -23.33 -13.08 20.16
C GLU A 530 -22.78 -13.77 18.90
N ARG A 531 -21.72 -13.21 18.29
CA ARG A 531 -21.08 -13.82 17.12
C ARG A 531 -20.38 -15.13 17.45
N ILE A 532 -19.65 -15.21 18.56
CA ILE A 532 -18.98 -16.44 19.02
C ILE A 532 -20.03 -17.55 19.19
N ARG A 533 -21.13 -17.28 19.87
CA ARG A 533 -22.24 -18.26 20.06
C ARG A 533 -22.79 -18.75 18.71
N SER A 534 -22.99 -17.85 17.76
CA SER A 534 -23.41 -18.22 16.40
C SER A 534 -22.39 -19.10 15.66
N GLU A 535 -21.11 -18.80 15.75
CA GLU A 535 -20.07 -19.61 15.09
C GLU A 535 -19.91 -20.99 15.73
N ILE A 536 -20.04 -21.10 17.06
CA ILE A 536 -20.07 -22.39 17.78
C ILE A 536 -21.23 -23.24 17.26
N GLN A 537 -22.44 -22.71 17.20
CA GLN A 537 -23.61 -23.46 16.73
C GLN A 537 -23.45 -23.99 15.29
N LYS A 538 -22.75 -23.23 14.42
CA LYS A 538 -22.47 -23.64 13.03
C LYS A 538 -21.46 -24.79 12.94
N VAL A 539 -20.53 -24.88 13.87
CA VAL A 539 -19.47 -25.90 13.89
C VAL A 539 -20.00 -27.21 14.49
N PHE A 540 -20.93 -27.14 15.44
CA PHE A 540 -21.56 -28.30 16.07
C PHE A 540 -22.87 -28.71 15.35
N VAL A 541 -22.77 -29.14 14.11
CA VAL A 541 -23.92 -29.66 13.38
C VAL A 541 -24.38 -31.01 13.99
N GLY A 542 -25.62 -31.37 13.84
CA GLY A 542 -26.20 -32.58 14.40
C GLY A 542 -25.60 -33.88 13.85
N ALA A 543 -25.52 -34.88 14.73
CA ALA A 543 -25.29 -36.26 14.36
C ALA A 543 -26.42 -37.09 14.92
N ASP A 544 -26.77 -38.20 14.26
CA ASP A 544 -27.84 -39.09 14.68
C ASP A 544 -27.58 -39.69 16.07
N GLY A 545 -28.58 -39.67 16.91
CA GLY A 545 -28.53 -40.27 18.25
C GLY A 545 -27.95 -39.38 19.35
N VAL A 546 -27.56 -38.13 19.04
CA VAL A 546 -27.00 -37.22 20.04
C VAL A 546 -27.79 -35.90 20.10
N GLU A 547 -28.33 -35.58 21.25
CA GLU A 547 -28.96 -34.29 21.52
C GLU A 547 -27.90 -33.23 21.80
N ARG A 548 -27.93 -32.07 21.12
CA ARG A 548 -27.01 -30.97 21.33
C ARG A 548 -27.65 -29.89 22.20
N ILE A 549 -26.97 -29.51 23.26
CA ILE A 549 -27.41 -28.51 24.21
C ILE A 549 -26.36 -27.39 24.24
N PHE A 550 -26.75 -26.22 23.78
CA PHE A 550 -25.86 -25.10 23.71
C PHE A 550 -26.01 -24.17 24.90
N PHE A 551 -24.88 -23.83 25.52
CA PHE A 551 -24.77 -22.79 26.55
C PHE A 551 -25.74 -22.96 27.73
N PRO A 552 -25.79 -24.17 28.35
CA PRO A 552 -26.67 -24.35 29.51
C PRO A 552 -26.20 -23.48 30.68
N GLU A 553 -27.10 -22.67 31.20
CA GLU A 553 -26.82 -21.74 32.30
C GLU A 553 -27.26 -22.31 33.68
N ARG A 554 -28.19 -23.27 33.67
CA ARG A 554 -28.76 -23.85 34.87
C ARG A 554 -28.92 -25.35 34.75
N SER A 555 -29.04 -26.08 35.86
CA SER A 555 -29.14 -27.53 35.86
C SER A 555 -30.35 -28.07 35.11
N ASN A 556 -31.46 -27.32 35.06
CA ASN A 556 -32.65 -27.67 34.27
C ASN A 556 -32.54 -27.35 32.76
N SER A 557 -31.49 -26.65 32.34
CA SER A 557 -31.26 -26.43 30.90
C SER A 557 -30.86 -27.70 30.17
N VAL A 558 -30.40 -28.71 30.88
CA VAL A 558 -30.07 -30.03 30.36
C VAL A 558 -31.16 -31.00 30.85
N PRO A 559 -32.00 -31.56 29.94
CA PRO A 559 -33.07 -32.51 30.34
C PRO A 559 -32.51 -33.78 30.97
N ASP A 560 -33.23 -34.38 31.92
CA ASP A 560 -32.88 -35.66 32.55
C ASP A 560 -33.60 -36.80 31.84
N ARG A 561 -33.01 -37.31 30.76
CA ARG A 561 -33.57 -38.33 29.86
C ARG A 561 -32.48 -39.35 29.46
N PRO A 562 -32.90 -40.63 29.19
CA PRO A 562 -31.94 -41.66 28.73
C PRO A 562 -31.60 -41.43 27.23
N VAL A 563 -31.00 -40.28 26.90
CA VAL A 563 -30.54 -39.89 25.58
C VAL A 563 -29.18 -39.26 25.74
N LEU A 564 -28.26 -39.63 24.87
CA LEU A 564 -26.91 -39.08 24.88
C LEU A 564 -26.97 -37.59 24.53
N ALA A 565 -26.47 -36.72 25.40
CA ALA A 565 -26.48 -35.28 25.27
C ALA A 565 -25.07 -34.74 25.19
N LEU A 566 -24.79 -33.99 24.12
CA LEU A 566 -23.57 -33.17 23.97
C LEU A 566 -23.88 -31.75 24.45
N ALA A 567 -23.43 -31.41 25.63
CA ALA A 567 -23.58 -30.07 26.22
C ALA A 567 -22.31 -29.23 25.90
N VAL A 568 -22.51 -28.20 25.09
CA VAL A 568 -21.44 -27.28 24.69
C VAL A 568 -21.49 -26.06 25.61
N LEU A 569 -20.43 -25.86 26.41
CA LEU A 569 -20.34 -24.71 27.30
C LEU A 569 -20.05 -23.41 26.53
N ALA A 570 -20.54 -22.31 27.06
CA ALA A 570 -20.21 -20.98 26.55
C ALA A 570 -18.71 -20.68 26.79
N SER A 571 -18.14 -19.77 25.99
CA SER A 571 -16.70 -19.46 26.03
C SER A 571 -16.21 -18.91 27.36
N GLU A 572 -17.09 -18.31 28.16
CA GLU A 572 -16.78 -17.84 29.51
C GLU A 572 -16.46 -18.98 30.50
N HIS A 573 -16.93 -20.19 30.22
CA HIS A 573 -16.56 -21.42 30.96
C HIS A 573 -15.45 -22.15 30.18
N SER A 574 -14.23 -21.65 30.26
CA SER A 574 -13.09 -22.25 29.56
C SER A 574 -12.16 -23.01 30.51
N MET A 575 -11.20 -23.75 29.97
CA MET A 575 -10.19 -24.44 30.75
C MET A 575 -9.14 -23.51 31.35
N ASP A 576 -9.12 -22.23 31.01
CA ASP A 576 -8.35 -21.20 31.71
C ASP A 576 -8.70 -21.18 33.22
N GLU A 577 -9.97 -21.44 33.53
CA GLU A 577 -10.47 -21.56 34.91
C GLU A 577 -11.00 -23.00 35.16
N GLU A 578 -10.14 -23.99 34.97
CA GLU A 578 -10.50 -25.41 34.98
C GLU A 578 -11.33 -25.82 36.23
N ALA A 579 -10.91 -25.36 37.41
CA ALA A 579 -11.60 -25.72 38.68
C ALA A 579 -13.04 -25.18 38.72
N ALA A 580 -13.24 -23.91 38.31
CA ALA A 580 -14.57 -23.29 38.27
C ALA A 580 -15.47 -23.92 37.21
N THR A 581 -14.89 -24.19 36.02
CA THR A 581 -15.59 -24.83 34.91
C THR A 581 -16.02 -26.26 35.24
N LYS A 582 -15.13 -27.05 35.83
CA LYS A 582 -15.46 -28.40 36.32
C LYS A 582 -16.52 -28.36 37.41
N ALA A 583 -16.45 -27.43 38.36
CA ALA A 583 -17.45 -27.27 39.40
C ALA A 583 -18.83 -26.93 38.80
N PHE A 584 -18.89 -26.04 37.84
CA PHE A 584 -20.09 -25.69 37.09
C PHE A 584 -20.68 -26.89 36.34
N ALA A 585 -19.88 -27.58 35.55
CA ALA A 585 -20.31 -28.77 34.82
C ALA A 585 -20.77 -29.90 35.79
N ARG A 586 -20.05 -30.06 36.93
CA ARG A 586 -20.40 -31.02 37.99
C ARG A 586 -21.80 -30.73 38.53
N THR A 587 -22.09 -29.48 38.94
CA THR A 587 -23.41 -29.11 39.47
C THR A 587 -24.52 -29.54 38.53
N ILE A 588 -24.42 -29.24 37.22
CA ILE A 588 -25.44 -29.64 36.24
C ILE A 588 -25.49 -31.15 36.01
N THR A 589 -24.34 -31.83 36.15
CA THR A 589 -24.27 -33.30 35.99
C THR A 589 -24.93 -34.00 37.18
N TRP A 590 -24.90 -33.46 38.39
CA TRP A 590 -25.47 -34.06 39.58
C TRP A 590 -26.94 -33.65 39.83
N GLU A 591 -27.33 -32.48 39.36
CA GLU A 591 -28.62 -31.87 39.64
C GLU A 591 -29.44 -31.63 38.35
N CYS A 592 -30.78 -31.69 38.47
CA CYS A 592 -31.72 -31.24 37.48
C CYS A 592 -32.86 -30.48 38.18
N GLY A 593 -32.74 -29.13 38.14
CA GLY A 593 -33.63 -28.24 38.91
C GLY A 593 -33.46 -28.42 40.41
N LYS A 594 -34.51 -28.93 41.08
CA LYS A 594 -34.53 -29.17 42.55
C LYS A 594 -34.25 -30.62 42.93
N SER A 595 -34.01 -31.49 41.98
CA SER A 595 -33.85 -32.96 42.16
C SER A 595 -32.45 -33.39 41.77
N GLY A 596 -31.96 -34.50 42.33
CA GLY A 596 -30.76 -35.17 41.81
C GLY A 596 -31.02 -35.72 40.42
N ARG A 597 -30.04 -35.65 39.54
CA ARG A 597 -30.11 -36.18 38.17
C ARG A 597 -29.99 -37.70 38.18
N THR A 598 -30.87 -38.38 37.42
CA THR A 598 -30.82 -39.83 37.23
C THR A 598 -29.79 -40.22 36.19
N PHE A 599 -29.82 -39.59 35.01
CA PHE A 599 -29.02 -39.97 33.85
C PHE A 599 -27.70 -39.14 33.74
N LYS A 600 -26.86 -39.23 34.75
CA LYS A 600 -25.61 -38.46 34.88
C LYS A 600 -24.59 -38.80 33.80
N SER A 601 -24.51 -40.10 33.43
CA SER A 601 -23.57 -40.59 32.44
C SER A 601 -23.97 -40.23 31.00
N ALA A 602 -25.23 -39.80 30.79
CA ALA A 602 -25.69 -39.39 29.46
C ALA A 602 -25.08 -38.09 28.94
N ILE A 603 -24.45 -37.27 29.81
CA ILE A 603 -23.93 -35.96 29.44
C ILE A 603 -22.47 -36.04 29.04
N ILE A 604 -22.14 -35.50 27.86
CA ILE A 604 -20.79 -35.22 27.36
C ILE A 604 -20.64 -33.70 27.35
N TRP A 605 -19.71 -33.17 28.11
CA TRP A 605 -19.40 -31.76 28.09
C TRP A 605 -18.33 -31.46 27.05
N CYS A 606 -18.53 -30.43 26.22
CA CYS A 606 -17.49 -29.87 25.35
C CYS A 606 -17.16 -28.47 25.80
N VAL A 607 -15.88 -28.20 26.05
CA VAL A 607 -15.37 -27.03 26.74
C VAL A 607 -14.26 -26.37 25.93
N ALA A 608 -14.29 -25.04 25.86
CA ALA A 608 -13.22 -24.26 25.22
C ALA A 608 -11.92 -24.34 26.02
N GLU A 609 -10.77 -24.42 25.35
CA GLU A 609 -9.46 -24.32 25.99
C GLU A 609 -9.26 -22.94 26.62
N SER A 610 -9.52 -21.87 25.81
CA SER A 610 -9.40 -20.47 26.23
C SER A 610 -10.45 -19.60 25.52
N ALA A 611 -10.94 -18.57 26.21
CA ALA A 611 -11.86 -17.60 25.63
C ALA A 611 -11.17 -16.54 24.75
N ASN A 612 -9.90 -16.18 25.05
CA ASN A 612 -9.21 -15.07 24.41
C ASN A 612 -9.02 -15.23 22.90
N PRO A 613 -8.55 -16.37 22.36
CA PRO A 613 -8.41 -16.55 20.91
C PRO A 613 -9.74 -16.41 20.16
N LEU A 614 -10.85 -16.90 20.75
CA LEU A 614 -12.19 -16.78 20.20
C LEU A 614 -12.60 -15.31 20.08
N LYS A 615 -12.42 -14.53 21.15
CA LYS A 615 -12.73 -13.11 21.18
C LYS A 615 -11.93 -12.32 20.17
N GLU A 616 -10.61 -12.55 20.08
CA GLU A 616 -9.73 -11.81 19.19
C GLU A 616 -9.99 -12.09 17.71
N GLU A 617 -10.14 -13.36 17.31
CA GLU A 617 -10.42 -13.68 15.89
C GLU A 617 -11.83 -13.22 15.49
N THR A 618 -12.80 -13.32 16.40
CA THR A 618 -14.16 -12.82 16.14
C THR A 618 -14.18 -11.29 16.03
N ARG A 619 -13.44 -10.57 16.90
CA ARG A 619 -13.30 -9.11 16.84
C ARG A 619 -12.71 -8.66 15.51
N LYS A 620 -11.67 -9.36 15.01
CA LYS A 620 -11.07 -9.11 13.71
C LYS A 620 -12.07 -9.33 12.56
N ALA A 621 -12.82 -10.41 12.61
CA ALA A 621 -13.82 -10.70 11.58
C ALA A 621 -14.92 -9.64 11.52
N LEU A 622 -15.45 -9.24 12.68
CA LEU A 622 -16.46 -8.19 12.79
C LEU A 622 -15.96 -6.82 12.31
N ALA A 623 -14.71 -6.48 12.62
CA ALA A 623 -14.09 -5.24 12.16
C ALA A 623 -13.96 -5.19 10.62
N TRP A 624 -13.49 -6.25 9.99
CA TRP A 624 -13.40 -6.33 8.53
C TRP A 624 -14.78 -6.37 7.85
N GLU A 625 -15.74 -7.08 8.42
CA GLU A 625 -17.12 -7.11 7.92
C GLU A 625 -17.81 -5.74 8.00
N ALA A 626 -17.53 -4.96 9.04
CA ALA A 626 -18.05 -3.61 9.15
C ALA A 626 -17.50 -2.68 8.06
N ILE A 627 -16.20 -2.81 7.71
CA ILE A 627 -15.60 -2.05 6.61
C ILE A 627 -16.15 -2.51 5.24
N ASP A 628 -16.35 -3.81 5.04
CA ASP A 628 -16.96 -4.35 3.82
C ASP A 628 -18.38 -3.84 3.59
N ALA A 629 -19.16 -3.69 4.66
CA ALA A 629 -20.49 -3.13 4.58
C ALA A 629 -20.52 -1.65 4.13
N GLU A 630 -19.44 -0.90 4.36
CA GLU A 630 -19.28 0.50 3.99
C GLU A 630 -18.51 0.70 2.67
N LYS A 631 -18.11 -0.38 1.97
CA LYS A 631 -17.15 -0.32 0.85
C LYS A 631 -17.54 0.60 -0.30
N ASP A 632 -18.83 0.75 -0.56
CA ASP A 632 -19.34 1.59 -1.66
C ASP A 632 -19.29 3.09 -1.31
N ASP A 633 -19.30 3.42 -0.01
CA ASP A 633 -19.16 4.79 0.50
C ASP A 633 -17.69 5.21 0.65
N LEU A 634 -16.77 4.25 0.67
CA LEU A 634 -15.34 4.45 0.95
C LEU A 634 -14.60 4.82 -0.32
N HIS A 635 -14.89 5.40 -1.28
CA HIS A 635 -14.09 5.84 -2.46
C HIS A 635 -12.72 5.13 -2.61
N ILE A 636 -12.67 3.80 -2.36
CA ILE A 636 -11.46 2.99 -2.42
C ILE A 636 -11.17 2.51 -3.85
N GLU A 637 -9.88 2.36 -4.18
CA GLU A 637 -9.43 1.87 -5.48
C GLU A 637 -9.75 0.36 -5.66
N GLU A 638 -9.82 -0.12 -6.89
CA GLU A 638 -10.09 -1.55 -7.20
C GLU A 638 -9.07 -2.51 -6.58
N SER A 639 -7.82 -2.09 -6.42
CA SER A 639 -6.79 -2.84 -5.71
C SER A 639 -7.12 -3.01 -4.23
N GLN A 640 -7.61 -1.95 -3.59
CA GLN A 640 -8.01 -1.95 -2.18
C GLN A 640 -9.30 -2.76 -1.95
N LYS A 641 -10.25 -2.73 -2.90
CA LYS A 641 -11.45 -3.59 -2.84
C LYS A 641 -11.07 -5.07 -2.82
N ARG A 642 -10.14 -5.47 -3.69
CA ARG A 642 -9.62 -6.86 -3.70
C ARG A 642 -8.94 -7.24 -2.38
N GLN A 643 -8.12 -6.34 -1.82
CA GLN A 643 -7.49 -6.55 -0.52
C GLN A 643 -8.54 -6.70 0.59
N LEU A 644 -9.56 -5.85 0.59
CA LEU A 644 -10.66 -5.92 1.55
C LEU A 644 -11.38 -7.28 1.46
N ASP A 645 -11.74 -7.72 0.25
CA ASP A 645 -12.37 -9.02 0.03
C ASP A 645 -11.51 -10.20 0.51
N GLU A 646 -10.19 -10.11 0.34
CA GLU A 646 -9.25 -11.13 0.84
C GLU A 646 -9.19 -11.12 2.37
N HIS A 647 -9.12 -9.95 3.01
CA HIS A 647 -9.11 -9.82 4.46
C HIS A 647 -10.41 -10.33 5.09
N VAL A 648 -11.55 -9.99 4.52
CA VAL A 648 -12.86 -10.47 4.98
C VAL A 648 -12.96 -11.99 4.90
N ARG A 649 -12.61 -12.58 3.75
CA ARG A 649 -12.63 -14.04 3.56
C ARG A 649 -11.69 -14.75 4.54
N LYS A 650 -10.48 -14.22 4.71
CA LYS A 650 -9.51 -14.77 5.66
C LYS A 650 -10.03 -14.68 7.09
N ALA A 651 -10.51 -13.52 7.53
CA ALA A 651 -10.99 -13.31 8.89
C ALA A 651 -12.21 -14.20 9.22
N ARG A 652 -13.14 -14.36 8.27
CA ARG A 652 -14.27 -15.30 8.42
C ARG A 652 -13.83 -16.74 8.58
N ARG A 653 -12.86 -17.16 7.79
CA ARG A 653 -12.29 -18.51 7.90
C ARG A 653 -11.58 -18.69 9.24
N ASP A 654 -10.77 -17.75 9.65
CA ASP A 654 -9.98 -17.82 10.88
C ASP A 654 -10.91 -17.80 12.12
N ALA A 655 -11.99 -17.02 12.11
CA ALA A 655 -13.03 -17.03 13.15
C ALA A 655 -13.76 -18.39 13.25
N LYS A 656 -13.98 -19.08 12.14
CA LYS A 656 -14.53 -20.44 12.14
C LYS A 656 -13.50 -21.47 12.65
N GLU A 657 -12.26 -21.40 12.18
CA GLU A 657 -11.21 -22.34 12.55
C GLU A 657 -10.79 -22.21 14.02
N VAL A 658 -10.87 -21.03 14.61
CA VAL A 658 -10.55 -20.86 16.03
C VAL A 658 -11.53 -21.61 16.91
N VAL A 659 -12.81 -21.78 16.53
CA VAL A 659 -13.78 -22.60 17.26
C VAL A 659 -13.32 -24.07 17.29
N TRP A 660 -12.93 -24.63 16.14
CA TRP A 660 -12.43 -25.99 16.03
C TRP A 660 -11.20 -26.22 16.91
N ARG A 661 -10.27 -25.31 16.93
CA ARG A 661 -9.03 -25.41 17.70
C ARG A 661 -9.25 -25.27 19.20
N THR A 662 -10.25 -24.50 19.58
CA THR A 662 -10.48 -24.12 20.97
C THR A 662 -11.39 -25.08 21.70
N TYR A 663 -12.45 -25.62 21.05
CA TYR A 663 -13.41 -26.56 21.66
C TYR A 663 -12.90 -28.01 21.61
N LYS A 664 -11.75 -28.28 22.18
CA LYS A 664 -11.08 -29.58 22.13
C LYS A 664 -11.17 -30.39 23.42
N ASN A 665 -11.73 -29.83 24.49
CA ASN A 665 -11.79 -30.51 25.79
C ASN A 665 -13.17 -31.11 26.01
N LEU A 666 -13.19 -32.42 26.36
CA LEU A 666 -14.41 -33.07 26.81
C LEU A 666 -14.31 -33.36 28.31
N LEU A 667 -15.42 -33.19 29.02
CA LEU A 667 -15.55 -33.67 30.41
C LEU A 667 -16.61 -34.76 30.43
N LEU A 668 -16.26 -35.90 30.99
CA LEU A 668 -17.10 -37.09 31.06
C LEU A 668 -17.12 -37.61 32.50
N LEU A 669 -18.29 -38.05 32.94
CA LEU A 669 -18.41 -38.74 34.25
C LEU A 669 -17.56 -40.01 34.19
N GLY A 670 -16.52 -40.10 35.04
CA GLY A 670 -15.65 -41.27 35.23
C GLY A 670 -16.22 -42.29 36.23
N LYS A 671 -15.62 -43.49 36.29
CA LYS A 671 -16.00 -44.57 37.21
C LYS A 671 -15.76 -44.24 38.68
N ASP A 672 -14.90 -43.25 38.92
CA ASP A 672 -14.62 -42.64 40.24
C ASP A 672 -15.72 -41.62 40.69
N ASN A 673 -16.76 -41.44 39.90
CA ASN A 673 -17.77 -40.40 40.08
C ASN A 673 -17.23 -38.95 40.02
N GLU A 674 -16.09 -38.70 39.34
CA GLU A 674 -15.57 -37.42 39.08
C GLU A 674 -15.56 -37.12 37.56
N LEU A 675 -15.52 -35.83 37.17
CA LEU A 675 -15.44 -35.44 35.78
C LEU A 675 -14.00 -35.55 35.27
N ARG A 676 -13.75 -36.55 34.43
CA ARG A 676 -12.44 -36.69 33.75
C ARG A 676 -12.38 -35.89 32.48
N ARG A 677 -11.23 -35.30 32.19
CA ARG A 677 -10.95 -34.56 30.96
C ARG A 677 -10.44 -35.51 29.88
N VAL A 678 -10.92 -35.36 28.67
CA VAL A 678 -10.40 -35.98 27.43
C VAL A 678 -10.02 -34.82 26.49
N ASP A 679 -8.76 -34.74 26.08
CA ASP A 679 -8.28 -33.75 25.11
C ASP A 679 -8.33 -34.37 23.70
N LEU A 680 -9.01 -33.71 22.78
CA LEU A 680 -9.09 -34.12 21.36
C LEU A 680 -7.82 -33.83 20.57
N GLY A 681 -6.87 -33.09 21.15
CA GLY A 681 -5.64 -32.65 20.50
C GLY A 681 -5.85 -31.52 19.49
N LEU A 682 -5.11 -31.55 18.42
CA LEU A 682 -5.23 -30.54 17.34
C LEU A 682 -6.39 -30.91 16.43
N VAL A 683 -7.46 -30.13 16.51
CA VAL A 683 -8.67 -30.28 15.68
C VAL A 683 -8.80 -29.13 14.70
N ASN A 684 -9.20 -29.43 13.46
CA ASN A 684 -9.48 -28.44 12.42
C ASN A 684 -10.65 -28.86 11.52
N SER A 685 -11.18 -27.93 10.75
CA SER A 685 -12.37 -28.12 9.91
C SER A 685 -12.19 -29.12 8.75
N SER A 686 -10.99 -29.57 8.44
CA SER A 686 -10.73 -30.55 7.37
C SER A 686 -10.85 -32.01 7.83
N GLN A 687 -10.94 -32.25 9.15
CA GLN A 687 -10.96 -33.62 9.71
C GLN A 687 -12.34 -34.28 9.66
N ALA A 688 -13.40 -33.50 9.74
CA ALA A 688 -14.77 -34.00 9.70
C ALA A 688 -15.77 -32.89 9.30
N PRO A 689 -16.99 -33.24 8.87
CA PRO A 689 -18.04 -32.27 8.56
C PRO A 689 -18.50 -31.43 9.76
N SER A 690 -18.44 -31.99 10.98
CA SER A 690 -18.82 -31.32 12.23
C SER A 690 -17.92 -31.67 13.39
N MET A 691 -17.87 -30.79 14.40
CA MET A 691 -17.17 -31.09 15.66
C MET A 691 -17.84 -32.27 16.39
N THR A 692 -19.14 -32.43 16.27
CA THR A 692 -19.86 -33.59 16.84
C THR A 692 -19.31 -34.91 16.30
N ASP A 693 -19.01 -35.00 15.00
CA ASP A 693 -18.44 -36.20 14.39
C ASP A 693 -17.04 -36.52 14.92
N VAL A 694 -16.19 -35.47 15.10
CA VAL A 694 -14.87 -35.65 15.70
C VAL A 694 -14.98 -36.20 17.13
N ILE A 695 -15.86 -35.61 17.93
CA ILE A 695 -16.10 -36.02 19.31
C ILE A 695 -16.56 -37.48 19.37
N LEU A 696 -17.57 -37.81 18.57
CA LEU A 696 -18.10 -39.19 18.57
C LEU A 696 -17.10 -40.21 18.05
N LYS A 697 -16.31 -39.83 17.05
CA LYS A 697 -15.24 -40.71 16.55
C LYS A 697 -14.22 -40.98 17.67
N ARG A 698 -13.74 -39.95 18.35
CA ARG A 698 -12.78 -40.09 19.44
C ARG A 698 -13.32 -40.95 20.59
N LEU A 699 -14.57 -40.68 21.03
CA LEU A 699 -15.17 -41.39 22.13
C LEU A 699 -15.46 -42.87 21.79
N ARG A 700 -15.63 -43.22 20.52
CA ARG A 700 -15.73 -44.61 20.08
C ARG A 700 -14.38 -45.31 20.09
N GLU A 701 -13.32 -44.63 19.66
CA GLU A 701 -11.95 -45.12 19.69
C GLU A 701 -11.49 -45.38 21.15
N ASP A 702 -11.98 -44.58 22.10
CA ASP A 702 -11.66 -44.71 23.53
C ASP A 702 -12.64 -45.69 24.28
N ASP A 703 -13.56 -46.35 23.59
CA ASP A 703 -14.61 -47.24 24.15
C ASP A 703 -15.60 -46.54 25.10
N ASP A 704 -15.67 -45.20 25.11
CA ASP A 704 -16.57 -44.41 25.95
C ASP A 704 -18.02 -44.37 25.42
N VAL A 705 -18.19 -44.55 24.11
CA VAL A 705 -19.46 -44.56 23.39
C VAL A 705 -19.53 -45.74 22.47
N GLN A 706 -20.59 -46.52 22.52
CA GLN A 706 -20.80 -47.72 21.73
C GLN A 706 -22.04 -47.61 20.85
N LYS A 707 -22.01 -48.24 19.67
CA LYS A 707 -23.15 -48.40 18.77
C LYS A 707 -23.86 -49.71 18.99
N THR A 708 -23.14 -50.74 19.39
CA THR A 708 -23.65 -52.09 19.56
C THR A 708 -23.09 -52.71 20.85
N ILE A 709 -23.79 -53.55 21.49
CA ILE A 709 -23.38 -54.24 22.70
C ILE A 709 -23.59 -55.74 22.53
N SER A 710 -22.67 -56.53 23.06
CA SER A 710 -22.85 -57.99 23.11
C SER A 710 -23.78 -58.38 24.26
N PRO A 711 -24.74 -59.32 24.07
CA PRO A 711 -25.55 -59.86 25.16
C PRO A 711 -24.71 -60.37 26.33
N ASN A 712 -23.55 -60.96 26.09
CA ASN A 712 -22.61 -61.43 27.12
C ASN A 712 -22.10 -60.26 28.02
N PHE A 713 -22.10 -59.00 27.54
CA PHE A 713 -21.75 -57.88 28.36
C PHE A 713 -22.77 -57.63 29.47
N LEU A 714 -24.07 -57.79 29.17
CA LEU A 714 -25.16 -57.67 30.16
C LEU A 714 -25.04 -58.75 31.24
N VAL A 715 -24.71 -59.99 30.84
CA VAL A 715 -24.51 -61.09 31.78
C VAL A 715 -23.33 -60.82 32.71
N ARG A 716 -22.22 -60.29 32.20
CA ARG A 716 -21.06 -59.93 33.01
C ARG A 716 -21.29 -58.75 33.96
N LYS A 717 -22.16 -57.85 33.62
CA LYS A 717 -22.58 -56.68 34.41
C LYS A 717 -23.88 -56.86 35.16
N TRP A 718 -24.36 -58.10 35.31
CA TRP A 718 -25.60 -58.44 35.97
C TRP A 718 -25.66 -57.92 37.41
N PRO A 719 -26.75 -57.25 37.83
CA PRO A 719 -26.82 -56.54 39.11
C PRO A 719 -27.03 -57.45 40.34
N GLY A 720 -26.95 -58.78 40.22
CA GLY A 720 -27.10 -59.70 41.32
C GLY A 720 -28.58 -60.03 41.68
N PHE A 721 -29.52 -59.50 40.89
CA PHE A 721 -30.95 -59.89 41.02
C PHE A 721 -31.23 -61.07 40.09
N THR A 722 -32.36 -61.76 40.36
CA THR A 722 -32.79 -62.88 39.50
C THR A 722 -33.34 -62.39 38.16
N GLU A 723 -33.99 -61.24 38.19
CA GLU A 723 -34.59 -60.56 37.03
C GLU A 723 -34.22 -59.08 36.98
N TRP A 724 -34.09 -58.55 35.79
CA TRP A 724 -33.68 -57.17 35.57
C TRP A 724 -34.65 -56.51 34.58
N SER A 725 -35.42 -55.51 35.01
CA SER A 725 -36.41 -54.87 34.12
C SER A 725 -35.71 -54.25 32.91
N THR A 726 -36.36 -54.34 31.74
CA THR A 726 -35.81 -53.80 30.48
C THR A 726 -35.53 -52.31 30.56
N LYS A 727 -36.36 -51.54 31.29
CA LYS A 727 -36.15 -50.14 31.59
C LYS A 727 -34.89 -49.94 32.45
N ALA A 728 -34.68 -50.71 33.49
CA ALA A 728 -33.51 -50.60 34.34
C ALA A 728 -32.22 -50.97 33.58
N VAL A 729 -32.28 -51.93 32.63
CA VAL A 729 -31.18 -52.25 31.72
C VAL A 729 -30.83 -51.05 30.90
N ARG A 730 -31.78 -50.42 30.20
CA ARG A 730 -31.57 -49.19 29.41
C ARG A 730 -31.02 -48.08 30.28
N ASP A 731 -31.62 -47.82 31.41
CA ASP A 731 -31.32 -46.70 32.28
C ASP A 731 -29.89 -46.82 32.87
N ALA A 732 -29.38 -48.04 33.09
CA ALA A 732 -28.02 -48.29 33.57
C ALA A 732 -26.93 -47.71 32.65
N PHE A 733 -27.13 -47.74 31.34
CA PHE A 733 -26.21 -47.17 30.36
C PHE A 733 -26.11 -45.66 30.36
N PHE A 734 -27.17 -44.99 30.79
CA PHE A 734 -27.25 -43.53 30.83
C PHE A 734 -27.03 -42.97 32.23
N ALA A 735 -27.24 -43.78 33.26
CA ALA A 735 -27.12 -43.38 34.66
C ALA A 735 -25.74 -43.64 35.25
N SER A 736 -25.14 -44.78 34.94
CA SER A 736 -23.92 -45.27 35.60
C SER A 736 -22.68 -45.17 34.67
N PRO A 737 -21.56 -44.66 35.14
CA PRO A 737 -20.28 -44.64 34.40
C PRO A 737 -19.61 -46.02 34.31
N GLU A 738 -20.14 -47.05 34.99
CA GLU A 738 -19.68 -48.46 34.86
C GLU A 738 -20.10 -49.09 33.52
N PHE A 739 -21.09 -48.47 32.85
CA PHE A 739 -21.56 -48.86 31.54
C PHE A 739 -21.05 -47.89 30.46
N PRO A 740 -20.75 -48.40 29.25
CA PRO A 740 -20.42 -47.53 28.12
C PRO A 740 -21.68 -46.69 27.74
N ARG A 741 -21.47 -45.49 27.30
CA ARG A 741 -22.55 -44.64 26.76
C ARG A 741 -23.05 -45.20 25.44
N LEU A 742 -24.38 -45.18 25.23
CA LEU A 742 -25.02 -45.64 23.99
C LEU A 742 -25.37 -44.42 23.10
N LEU A 743 -25.16 -44.54 21.80
CA LEU A 743 -25.63 -43.58 20.83
C LEU A 743 -27.16 -43.58 20.72
N SER A 744 -27.76 -44.76 20.85
CA SER A 744 -29.22 -44.92 20.80
C SER A 744 -29.69 -45.86 21.89
N SER A 745 -30.83 -45.53 22.51
CA SER A 745 -31.52 -46.46 23.43
C SER A 745 -32.02 -47.72 22.75
N GLU A 746 -32.25 -47.67 21.42
CA GLU A 746 -32.68 -48.85 20.63
C GLU A 746 -31.64 -49.97 20.62
N THR A 747 -30.33 -49.64 20.80
CA THR A 747 -29.29 -50.64 20.95
C THR A 747 -29.52 -51.62 22.07
N VAL A 748 -30.26 -51.20 23.14
CA VAL A 748 -30.63 -52.12 24.23
C VAL A 748 -31.62 -53.15 23.74
N LYS A 749 -32.62 -52.72 22.94
CA LYS A 749 -33.58 -53.65 22.35
C LYS A 749 -32.93 -54.66 21.41
N GLU A 750 -32.04 -54.16 20.54
CA GLU A 750 -31.21 -55.00 19.65
C GLU A 750 -30.39 -56.04 20.44
N THR A 751 -29.81 -55.62 21.56
CA THR A 751 -28.99 -56.47 22.42
C THR A 751 -29.86 -57.54 23.12
N ILE A 752 -31.02 -57.18 23.62
CA ILE A 752 -31.95 -58.12 24.25
C ILE A 752 -32.46 -59.12 23.22
N ALA A 753 -32.95 -58.68 22.06
CA ALA A 753 -33.47 -59.53 21.01
C ALA A 753 -32.40 -60.57 20.56
N LYS A 754 -31.15 -60.06 20.33
CA LYS A 754 -30.01 -60.91 19.99
C LYS A 754 -29.68 -61.90 21.12
N GLY A 755 -29.77 -61.46 22.38
CA GLY A 755 -29.50 -62.28 23.52
C GLY A 755 -30.57 -63.41 23.71
N VAL A 756 -31.82 -63.17 23.39
CA VAL A 756 -32.86 -64.18 23.35
C VAL A 756 -32.60 -65.19 22.24
N GLN A 757 -32.29 -64.75 21.04
CA GLN A 757 -32.00 -65.63 19.91
C GLN A 757 -30.80 -66.51 20.15
N GLU A 758 -29.72 -65.98 20.79
CA GLU A 758 -28.52 -66.70 21.12
C GLU A 758 -28.62 -67.55 22.38
N GLY A 759 -29.76 -67.56 23.11
CA GLY A 759 -29.96 -68.31 24.36
C GLY A 759 -29.12 -67.79 25.52
N ILE A 760 -28.60 -66.60 25.45
CA ILE A 760 -27.81 -65.91 26.47
C ILE A 760 -28.71 -65.22 27.50
N LEU A 761 -29.82 -64.66 27.03
CA LEU A 761 -30.86 -63.98 27.82
C LEU A 761 -32.21 -64.58 27.48
N ALA A 762 -33.20 -64.42 28.40
CA ALA A 762 -34.61 -64.58 28.08
C ALA A 762 -35.33 -63.25 28.36
N TYR A 763 -36.33 -62.92 27.51
CA TYR A 763 -37.23 -61.79 27.67
C TYR A 763 -38.53 -62.30 28.26
N VAL A 764 -38.94 -61.74 29.42
CA VAL A 764 -40.05 -62.26 30.19
C VAL A 764 -40.97 -61.13 30.70
N GLY A 765 -42.28 -61.34 30.66
CA GLY A 765 -43.23 -60.53 31.37
C GLY A 765 -43.59 -61.24 32.66
N LYS A 766 -43.90 -60.50 33.78
CA LYS A 766 -44.22 -61.08 35.06
C LYS A 766 -45.69 -60.89 35.34
N ARG A 767 -46.39 -62.02 35.52
CA ARG A 767 -47.80 -62.05 35.99
C ARG A 767 -47.90 -61.90 37.51
N PRO A 768 -49.05 -61.43 38.04
CA PRO A 768 -49.26 -61.33 39.48
C PRO A 768 -49.13 -62.64 40.29
N ASP A 769 -49.30 -63.79 39.62
CA ASP A 769 -49.14 -65.13 40.18
C ASP A 769 -47.67 -65.60 40.21
N GLY A 770 -46.76 -64.83 39.68
CA GLY A 770 -45.37 -65.13 39.67
C GLY A 770 -44.84 -65.88 38.41
N HIS A 771 -45.78 -66.30 37.51
CA HIS A 771 -45.43 -66.93 36.26
C HIS A 771 -44.96 -65.90 35.22
N TYR A 772 -43.98 -66.34 34.35
CA TYR A 772 -43.50 -65.50 33.24
C TYR A 772 -44.37 -65.69 32.00
N GLU A 773 -45.04 -64.62 31.57
CA GLU A 773 -45.72 -64.50 30.30
C GLU A 773 -45.80 -63.06 29.79
N PRO A 774 -45.23 -62.74 28.60
CA PRO A 774 -44.58 -63.68 27.68
C PRO A 774 -43.27 -64.25 28.25
N PHE A 775 -42.83 -65.41 27.73
CA PHE A 775 -41.56 -66.01 27.99
C PHE A 775 -40.92 -66.36 26.66
N ARG A 776 -39.82 -65.58 26.30
CA ARG A 776 -39.13 -65.68 25.01
C ARG A 776 -37.73 -66.13 25.30
N PHE A 777 -37.27 -67.25 24.76
CA PHE A 777 -35.91 -67.81 24.91
C PHE A 777 -35.60 -68.82 23.82
N GLU A 778 -34.36 -68.67 23.23
CA GLU A 778 -33.86 -69.50 22.12
C GLU A 778 -34.78 -69.46 20.89
N GLU A 779 -35.37 -68.29 20.61
CA GLU A 779 -36.28 -68.11 19.49
C GLU A 779 -35.99 -66.76 18.76
N GLU A 780 -36.43 -66.69 17.51
CA GLU A 780 -36.28 -65.40 16.76
C GLU A 780 -37.10 -64.31 17.39
N MET A 781 -36.45 -63.19 17.63
CA MET A 781 -37.09 -61.98 18.18
C MET A 781 -36.57 -60.74 17.50
N THR A 782 -37.41 -59.83 17.09
CA THR A 782 -37.00 -58.54 16.49
C THR A 782 -36.88 -57.46 17.58
N PRO A 783 -36.03 -56.42 17.39
CA PRO A 783 -35.90 -55.31 18.34
C PRO A 783 -37.23 -54.61 18.62
N GLU A 784 -38.14 -54.55 17.67
CA GLU A 784 -39.46 -53.92 17.80
C GLU A 784 -40.36 -54.67 18.76
N GLU A 785 -40.17 -55.97 18.95
CA GLU A 785 -40.91 -56.79 19.88
C GLU A 785 -40.44 -56.61 21.33
N VAL A 786 -39.26 -55.97 21.53
CA VAL A 786 -38.76 -55.70 22.88
C VAL A 786 -39.38 -54.43 23.42
N GLU A 787 -40.27 -54.57 24.41
CA GLU A 787 -40.83 -53.45 25.15
C GLU A 787 -39.84 -52.99 26.26
N ILE A 788 -39.69 -51.66 26.42
CA ILE A 788 -38.88 -51.07 27.51
C ILE A 788 -39.86 -50.61 28.61
N GLY A 789 -39.95 -51.39 29.69
CA GLY A 789 -40.89 -51.13 30.77
C GLY A 789 -40.39 -51.63 32.13
N ASP A 790 -41.16 -51.30 33.17
CA ASP A 790 -40.89 -51.73 34.54
C ASP A 790 -41.48 -53.12 34.84
N ASP A 791 -42.37 -53.61 34.01
CA ASP A 791 -43.17 -54.87 34.12
C ASP A 791 -42.72 -55.96 33.16
N VAL A 792 -41.69 -55.65 32.32
CA VAL A 792 -40.99 -56.58 31.44
C VAL A 792 -39.52 -56.67 31.84
N PHE A 793 -39.02 -57.89 31.83
CA PHE A 793 -37.69 -58.20 32.41
C PHE A 793 -36.84 -59.04 31.46
N VAL A 794 -35.54 -59.00 31.68
CA VAL A 794 -34.59 -60.00 31.17
C VAL A 794 -34.07 -60.85 32.32
N ILE A 795 -33.88 -62.13 32.07
CA ILE A 795 -33.21 -63.07 32.95
C ILE A 795 -32.05 -63.73 32.20
N THR A 796 -31.09 -64.29 32.93
CA THR A 796 -29.98 -64.99 32.30
C THR A 796 -30.45 -66.27 31.65
N GLY A 797 -29.77 -66.76 30.59
CA GLY A 797 -30.07 -68.03 29.96
C GLY A 797 -29.97 -69.22 30.92
N GLU A 798 -29.11 -69.12 31.94
CA GLU A 798 -29.04 -70.16 33.00
C GLU A 798 -30.33 -70.18 33.86
N GLU A 799 -30.88 -69.01 34.19
CA GLU A 799 -32.11 -68.92 34.94
C GLU A 799 -33.29 -69.32 34.07
N ALA A 800 -33.33 -68.94 32.81
CA ALA A 800 -34.35 -69.26 31.85
C ALA A 800 -34.55 -70.77 31.70
N LYS A 801 -33.47 -71.53 31.66
CA LYS A 801 -33.51 -73.02 31.56
C LYS A 801 -34.20 -73.66 32.72
N LYS A 802 -34.26 -73.05 33.90
CA LYS A 802 -34.96 -73.59 35.08
C LYS A 802 -36.51 -73.46 34.93
N HIS A 803 -36.97 -72.58 34.07
CA HIS A 803 -38.41 -72.30 33.86
C HIS A 803 -38.93 -72.97 32.58
N ILE A 804 -38.10 -73.71 31.84
CA ILE A 804 -38.59 -74.52 30.73
C ILE A 804 -39.20 -75.82 31.25
N GLU A 805 -40.57 -75.94 31.20
CA GLU A 805 -41.20 -77.21 31.46
C GLU A 805 -40.78 -78.22 30.46
N PRO A 806 -40.36 -79.40 30.90
CA PRO A 806 -40.10 -80.50 29.96
C PRO A 806 -41.39 -80.78 29.15
N PRO A 807 -41.22 -81.07 27.83
CA PRO A 807 -42.39 -81.31 26.98
C PRO A 807 -43.34 -82.37 27.59
N ARG A 808 -44.52 -82.09 27.91
CA ARG A 808 -45.54 -83.03 28.41
C ARG A 808 -45.90 -83.98 27.29
N LEU A 809 -45.79 -85.30 27.60
CA LEU A 809 -46.10 -86.36 26.65
C LEU A 809 -47.69 -86.24 26.47
N THR A 810 -48.12 -85.85 25.30
CA THR A 810 -49.51 -85.68 24.95
C THR A 810 -50.12 -86.87 24.23
N THR A 811 -49.29 -87.57 23.51
CA THR A 811 -49.65 -88.76 22.73
C THR A 811 -48.55 -89.79 22.71
N LEU A 812 -48.88 -91.03 22.74
CA LEU A 812 -47.90 -92.14 22.60
C LEU A 812 -48.27 -92.95 21.36
N ALA A 813 -47.44 -93.02 20.37
CA ALA A 813 -47.68 -93.87 19.23
C ALA A 813 -46.85 -95.21 19.42
N ILE A 814 -47.47 -96.33 19.32
CA ILE A 814 -46.78 -97.64 19.38
C ILE A 814 -46.76 -98.29 18.00
N THR A 815 -45.59 -98.59 17.46
CA THR A 815 -45.47 -99.22 16.16
C THR A 815 -44.96 -100.70 16.34
N PRO A 816 -45.61 -101.71 15.77
CA PRO A 816 -46.74 -101.62 14.90
C PRO A 816 -48.07 -101.62 15.68
N GLU A 817 -49.04 -100.83 15.21
CA GLU A 817 -50.36 -100.64 15.80
C GLU A 817 -51.19 -101.94 15.90
N ALA A 818 -51.04 -102.81 15.02
CA ALA A 818 -51.80 -104.10 14.98
C ALA A 818 -50.86 -105.28 14.70
N PRO A 819 -50.15 -105.74 15.70
CA PRO A 819 -49.18 -106.78 15.59
C PRO A 819 -49.81 -108.16 15.33
N ARG A 820 -49.38 -108.91 14.32
CA ARG A 820 -49.69 -110.34 14.13
C ARG A 820 -48.48 -111.20 14.18
N VAL A 821 -48.42 -112.14 15.18
CA VAL A 821 -47.30 -113.01 15.32
C VAL A 821 -47.69 -114.47 15.39
N LYS A 822 -46.99 -115.34 14.77
CA LYS A 822 -47.23 -116.80 14.86
C LYS A 822 -46.91 -117.29 16.23
N PRO A 823 -47.50 -118.33 16.71
CA PRO A 823 -47.16 -118.94 18.04
C PRO A 823 -45.59 -119.25 18.08
N GLY A 824 -44.96 -118.76 19.11
CA GLY A 824 -43.50 -118.91 19.27
C GLY A 824 -42.66 -117.81 18.62
N GLY A 825 -43.23 -116.80 17.91
CA GLY A 825 -42.44 -115.65 17.31
C GLY A 825 -42.40 -114.53 18.31
N HIS A 826 -41.40 -113.65 18.03
CA HIS A 826 -41.22 -112.36 18.82
C HIS A 826 -41.54 -111.17 17.97
N ILE A 827 -42.03 -110.12 18.53
CA ILE A 827 -42.28 -108.84 17.91
C ILE A 827 -41.71 -107.72 18.80
N THR A 828 -41.02 -106.85 18.16
CA THR A 828 -40.49 -105.68 18.86
C THR A 828 -41.40 -104.42 18.62
N PHE A 829 -41.88 -103.82 19.73
CA PHE A 829 -42.56 -102.57 19.67
C PHE A 829 -41.64 -101.38 19.84
N GLN A 830 -41.84 -100.35 19.04
CA GLN A 830 -41.23 -99.03 19.24
C GLN A 830 -42.36 -98.08 19.73
N ALA A 831 -42.07 -97.41 20.85
CA ALA A 831 -42.88 -96.32 21.36
C ALA A 831 -42.23 -94.94 21.04
N LYS A 832 -43.02 -94.04 20.43
CA LYS A 832 -42.61 -92.72 20.17
C LYS A 832 -43.66 -91.76 20.84
N GLY A 833 -43.17 -90.91 21.76
CA GLY A 833 -43.95 -89.93 22.40
C GLY A 833 -44.02 -88.61 21.57
N PHE A 834 -45.17 -87.94 21.55
CA PHE A 834 -45.42 -86.65 20.93
C PHE A 834 -46.04 -85.70 21.92
#